data_2e9ec2da018a1f1cba130a2e04224ea6
#
_entry.id   2e9ec2da018a1f1cba130a2e04224ea6
#
_cell.length_a   1.000
_cell.length_b   1.000
_cell.length_c   1.000
_cell.angle_alpha   90.00
_cell.angle_beta   90.00
_cell.angle_gamma   90.00
#
_symmetry.space_group_name_H-M   'P 1'
#
loop_
_entity.id
_entity.type
_entity.pdbx_description
1 polymer ?
#
loop_
_entity_poly.entity_id
_entity_poly.type
_entity_poly.pdbx_seq_one_letter_code
_entity_poly.pdbx_strand_id
1 'polypeptide(L)'
;MTRLLTLGFFLFLCLLCYPNIITVRNIEELNNANKNAKAGDTIILQNGEWKNVTISLDCIGSKEKQVVIKAQTPGKVLITGNSKLKIGGLYIIVDGLYFTNGYAGKDAVITFRSDNKHLANDCRVTNTVINDFNNPKRMDENNWVTFYGKNNELDHCSFIDKKNMGVLLAVILDDERSRENFHSIDHNYFGRRLPLASNGGEIIRVGLSQHCQFNSNTRINNNFFEDCDGEAEIISIKSCANEVKGNVFKECQGSVVLRHGDNNIVMNNYFLGNDKIGSGGVRVINKGQQVSNNIFYKCRGADFRSPLVIMNGVPNSPPTRYVQVTNAEIVDNIFYECSPISLCEGRDAERTLPPDNVNFFNNVFYNTHDSIIYNVYDDIKGIHFTSNKVSDKISQPLTDGFTKTILPKQNNFSKKDTIRKTGSSVNNIPIAEKEVYASSGTNWFKKYSTSSSKKRISINCLTADEIYKQLEINDEVIIQLTGKEYKINKPFIISKTVQFKSDKKNSIKFETENILSLFILSGKGNLFLNSINIDGKNVKATHFISSDSNGYSDHYNLTINNCSFQNFNYKNGCQNIFYAFKYMIADSITINSNSFINNNCNFFFMNEEKEDKGYYNSEKVFIGHNNFNSQRGTLLNIYRGGSDESTLGPNLTFSHNKLSNCNGTDPLIILTGVQVSNIFSNNFSSCNPSSTLIFYKDLVRAKHNFERNTLTNSGKIEKNGFVTEVVNTIK
;
A
#
# COMPACT_ATOMS: atom_id res chain seq x y z
N MET A 1 -69.05 63.95 -6.93
CA MET A 1 -67.64 63.66 -6.49
C MET A 1 -67.44 62.14 -6.49
N THR A 2 -67.01 61.64 -7.59
CA THR A 2 -66.81 60.21 -7.81
C THR A 2 -65.27 59.89 -7.85
N ARG A 3 -64.76 59.19 -6.85
CA ARG A 3 -63.33 58.76 -6.84
C ARG A 3 -63.23 57.38 -7.58
N LEU A 4 -62.54 57.41 -8.71
CA LEU A 4 -62.11 56.19 -9.39
C LEU A 4 -60.91 55.59 -8.61
N LEU A 5 -61.04 54.37 -8.13
CA LEU A 5 -59.91 53.53 -7.66
C LEU A 5 -59.34 52.75 -8.87
N THR A 6 -58.14 53.11 -9.29
CA THR A 6 -57.36 52.29 -10.26
C THR A 6 -56.58 51.23 -9.49
N LEU A 7 -57.00 50.00 -9.61
CA LEU A 7 -56.33 48.79 -9.11
C LEU A 7 -55.19 48.41 -10.08
N GLY A 8 -53.93 48.68 -9.70
CA GLY A 8 -52.75 48.25 -10.48
C GLY A 8 -52.50 46.77 -10.25
N PHE A 9 -52.77 45.94 -11.24
CA PHE A 9 -52.41 44.54 -11.27
C PHE A 9 -50.94 44.38 -11.61
N PHE A 10 -50.04 44.19 -10.61
CA PHE A 10 -48.64 43.85 -10.82
C PHE A 10 -48.58 42.35 -11.22
N LEU A 11 -48.50 42.09 -12.53
CA LEU A 11 -48.20 40.76 -13.06
C LEU A 11 -46.73 40.44 -12.74
N PHE A 12 -46.49 39.65 -11.70
CA PHE A 12 -45.20 39.05 -11.44
C PHE A 12 -45.00 37.93 -12.45
N LEU A 13 -44.37 38.25 -13.60
CA LEU A 13 -43.91 37.23 -14.51
C LEU A 13 -42.78 36.46 -13.83
N CYS A 14 -43.11 35.37 -13.11
CA CYS A 14 -42.15 34.34 -12.80
C CYS A 14 -41.69 33.73 -14.12
N LEU A 15 -40.56 34.22 -14.63
CA LEU A 15 -39.82 33.50 -15.67
C LEU A 15 -39.48 32.13 -15.11
N LEU A 16 -40.31 31.14 -15.46
CA LEU A 16 -40.01 29.72 -15.23
C LEU A 16 -38.76 29.43 -16.07
N CYS A 17 -37.54 29.61 -15.50
CA CYS A 17 -36.35 29.11 -16.09
C CYS A 17 -36.43 27.56 -16.06
N TYR A 18 -36.79 26.98 -17.17
CA TYR A 18 -36.65 25.53 -17.34
C TYR A 18 -35.17 25.20 -17.39
N PRO A 19 -34.73 24.12 -16.70
CA PRO A 19 -33.35 23.67 -16.77
C PRO A 19 -32.99 23.25 -18.20
N ASN A 20 -31.85 23.72 -18.68
CA ASN A 20 -31.35 23.35 -20.02
C ASN A 20 -30.57 22.05 -19.94
N ILE A 21 -30.69 21.23 -21.00
CA ILE A 21 -29.84 20.05 -21.21
C ILE A 21 -28.93 20.37 -22.41
N ILE A 22 -27.61 20.44 -22.14
CA ILE A 22 -26.61 20.83 -23.13
C ILE A 22 -25.65 19.66 -23.35
N THR A 23 -25.55 19.12 -24.55
CA THR A 23 -24.55 18.08 -24.88
C THR A 23 -23.30 18.73 -25.46
N VAL A 24 -22.13 18.40 -24.93
CA VAL A 24 -20.82 18.91 -25.33
C VAL A 24 -19.91 17.79 -25.84
N ARG A 25 -19.08 18.10 -26.84
CA ARG A 25 -18.27 17.12 -27.58
C ARG A 25 -16.76 17.28 -27.34
N ASN A 26 -16.35 18.44 -26.81
CA ASN A 26 -14.96 18.79 -26.58
C ASN A 26 -14.84 19.80 -25.42
N ILE A 27 -13.59 20.09 -25.03
CA ILE A 27 -13.29 20.95 -23.90
C ILE A 27 -13.75 22.41 -24.12
N GLU A 28 -13.74 22.91 -25.34
CA GLU A 28 -14.16 24.29 -25.65
C GLU A 28 -15.67 24.44 -25.47
N GLU A 29 -16.45 23.48 -26.00
CA GLU A 29 -17.90 23.44 -25.81
C GLU A 29 -18.26 23.32 -24.30
N LEU A 30 -17.50 22.46 -23.55
CA LEU A 30 -17.68 22.32 -22.12
C LEU A 30 -17.39 23.62 -21.37
N ASN A 31 -16.28 24.30 -21.65
CA ASN A 31 -15.92 25.55 -21.02
C ASN A 31 -16.97 26.65 -21.27
N ASN A 32 -17.49 26.71 -22.49
CA ASN A 32 -18.57 27.65 -22.84
C ASN A 32 -19.88 27.31 -22.10
N ALA A 33 -20.26 26.04 -22.07
CA ALA A 33 -21.45 25.59 -21.34
C ALA A 33 -21.33 25.87 -19.83
N ASN A 34 -20.18 25.54 -19.21
CA ASN A 34 -19.89 25.81 -17.79
C ASN A 34 -19.98 27.32 -17.45
N LYS A 35 -19.40 28.18 -18.29
CA LYS A 35 -19.44 29.65 -18.10
C LYS A 35 -20.86 30.21 -18.11
N ASN A 36 -21.75 29.65 -18.89
CA ASN A 36 -23.12 30.12 -19.10
C ASN A 36 -24.17 29.32 -18.29
N ALA A 37 -23.76 28.29 -17.56
CA ALA A 37 -24.66 27.43 -16.81
C ALA A 37 -25.41 28.17 -15.74
N LYS A 38 -26.68 27.83 -15.60
CA LYS A 38 -27.60 28.34 -14.58
C LYS A 38 -28.00 27.22 -13.63
N ALA A 39 -28.45 27.59 -12.45
CA ALA A 39 -28.96 26.64 -11.47
C ALA A 39 -30.05 25.73 -12.06
N GLY A 40 -29.81 24.41 -12.01
CA GLY A 40 -30.66 23.36 -12.58
C GLY A 40 -30.21 22.84 -13.95
N ASP A 41 -29.30 23.49 -14.63
CA ASP A 41 -28.81 23.03 -15.95
C ASP A 41 -28.07 21.70 -15.86
N THR A 42 -28.16 20.91 -16.93
CA THR A 42 -27.43 19.66 -17.08
C THR A 42 -26.51 19.70 -18.32
N ILE A 43 -25.22 19.53 -18.10
CA ILE A 43 -24.22 19.45 -19.18
C ILE A 43 -23.83 17.97 -19.34
N ILE A 44 -24.04 17.45 -20.55
CA ILE A 44 -23.77 16.05 -20.91
C ILE A 44 -22.49 15.98 -21.75
N LEU A 45 -21.46 15.31 -21.23
CA LEU A 45 -20.26 15.01 -21.97
C LEU A 45 -20.53 13.84 -22.92
N GLN A 46 -20.31 14.02 -24.23
CA GLN A 46 -20.49 12.96 -25.22
C GLN A 46 -19.54 11.79 -24.99
N ASN A 47 -20.01 10.57 -25.23
CA ASN A 47 -19.18 9.37 -25.18
C ASN A 47 -17.96 9.47 -26.10
N GLY A 48 -16.83 8.96 -25.66
CA GLY A 48 -15.57 8.97 -26.40
C GLY A 48 -14.36 9.30 -25.53
N GLU A 49 -13.23 9.49 -26.16
CA GLU A 49 -11.96 9.83 -25.51
C GLU A 49 -11.82 11.34 -25.34
N TRP A 50 -11.59 11.78 -24.12
CA TRP A 50 -11.27 13.15 -23.71
C TRP A 50 -9.81 13.17 -23.24
N LYS A 51 -8.89 13.40 -24.18
CA LYS A 51 -7.44 13.25 -23.98
C LYS A 51 -6.75 14.57 -23.70
N ASN A 52 -5.85 14.59 -22.70
CA ASN A 52 -5.05 15.76 -22.32
C ASN A 52 -5.92 16.99 -22.00
N VAL A 53 -6.98 16.80 -21.20
CA VAL A 53 -7.94 17.85 -20.86
C VAL A 53 -7.82 18.30 -19.40
N THR A 54 -7.95 19.59 -19.17
CA THR A 54 -8.22 20.15 -17.84
C THR A 54 -9.68 20.61 -17.82
N ILE A 55 -10.51 19.84 -17.11
CA ILE A 55 -11.92 20.21 -16.87
C ILE A 55 -11.95 21.13 -15.65
N SER A 56 -12.38 22.38 -15.81
CA SER A 56 -12.54 23.34 -14.71
C SER A 56 -13.98 23.78 -14.61
N LEU A 57 -14.60 23.59 -13.45
CA LEU A 57 -16.02 23.81 -13.20
C LEU A 57 -16.19 24.84 -12.11
N ASP A 58 -16.65 26.04 -12.48
CA ASP A 58 -16.84 27.18 -11.60
C ASP A 58 -18.30 27.71 -11.61
N CYS A 59 -19.23 26.95 -12.19
CA CYS A 59 -20.63 27.31 -12.22
C CYS A 59 -21.27 27.27 -10.82
N ILE A 60 -22.42 27.96 -10.69
CA ILE A 60 -23.12 28.14 -9.42
C ILE A 60 -24.54 27.59 -9.55
N GLY A 61 -24.80 26.49 -8.84
CA GLY A 61 -26.14 25.99 -8.60
C GLY A 61 -26.78 26.50 -7.32
N SER A 62 -27.86 25.89 -6.90
CA SER A 62 -28.46 26.09 -5.57
C SER A 62 -28.80 24.71 -4.97
N LYS A 63 -29.13 24.70 -3.69
CA LYS A 63 -29.52 23.48 -2.97
C LYS A 63 -30.70 22.74 -3.65
N GLU A 64 -31.65 23.47 -4.17
CA GLU A 64 -32.86 22.96 -4.82
C GLU A 64 -32.65 22.70 -6.33
N LYS A 65 -31.67 23.38 -6.95
CA LYS A 65 -31.39 23.34 -8.41
C LYS A 65 -29.88 23.25 -8.65
N GLN A 66 -29.34 22.07 -8.49
CA GLN A 66 -27.91 21.79 -8.70
C GLN A 66 -27.56 21.85 -10.19
N VAL A 67 -26.34 22.23 -10.51
CA VAL A 67 -25.80 22.09 -11.87
C VAL A 67 -25.18 20.70 -12.00
N VAL A 68 -25.66 19.93 -12.99
CA VAL A 68 -25.21 18.55 -13.19
C VAL A 68 -24.29 18.44 -14.40
N ILE A 69 -23.08 17.96 -14.21
CA ILE A 69 -22.13 17.64 -15.30
C ILE A 69 -22.00 16.12 -15.31
N LYS A 70 -22.45 15.47 -16.39
CA LYS A 70 -22.46 14.01 -16.42
C LYS A 70 -21.99 13.42 -17.73
N ALA A 71 -21.48 12.21 -17.67
CA ALA A 71 -21.25 11.40 -18.85
C ALA A 71 -22.56 11.11 -19.58
N GLN A 72 -22.56 11.12 -20.89
CA GLN A 72 -23.70 10.67 -21.72
C GLN A 72 -24.08 9.24 -21.35
N THR A 73 -23.10 8.39 -21.17
CA THR A 73 -23.24 7.03 -20.63
C THR A 73 -22.15 6.81 -19.61
N PRO A 74 -22.46 6.47 -18.35
CA PRO A 74 -21.45 6.18 -17.33
C PRO A 74 -20.38 5.19 -17.82
N GLY A 75 -19.12 5.54 -17.62
CA GLY A 75 -17.97 4.73 -18.06
C GLY A 75 -17.64 4.75 -19.54
N LYS A 76 -18.35 5.54 -20.37
CA LYS A 76 -18.05 5.70 -21.81
C LYS A 76 -17.43 7.06 -22.15
N VAL A 77 -17.33 7.96 -21.19
CA VAL A 77 -16.53 9.19 -21.27
C VAL A 77 -15.16 8.88 -20.66
N LEU A 78 -14.17 8.61 -21.52
CA LEU A 78 -12.84 8.18 -21.10
C LEU A 78 -11.92 9.39 -21.00
N ILE A 79 -11.50 9.73 -19.79
CA ILE A 79 -10.54 10.80 -19.53
C ILE A 79 -9.15 10.19 -19.53
N THR A 80 -8.30 10.56 -20.51
CA THR A 80 -7.01 9.90 -20.77
C THR A 80 -5.86 10.90 -20.90
N GLY A 81 -4.63 10.40 -20.92
CA GLY A 81 -3.43 11.24 -21.05
C GLY A 81 -3.19 12.12 -19.83
N ASN A 82 -2.59 13.31 -20.02
CA ASN A 82 -2.38 14.26 -18.93
C ASN A 82 -3.66 15.07 -18.68
N SER A 83 -4.54 14.54 -17.83
CA SER A 83 -5.88 15.09 -17.61
C SER A 83 -6.25 15.22 -16.14
N LYS A 84 -7.15 16.17 -15.83
CA LYS A 84 -7.60 16.47 -14.48
C LYS A 84 -8.94 17.16 -14.44
N LEU A 85 -9.64 17.06 -13.31
CA LEU A 85 -10.89 17.72 -12.97
C LEU A 85 -10.69 18.68 -11.80
N LYS A 86 -11.08 19.94 -11.96
CA LYS A 86 -11.05 20.98 -10.94
C LYS A 86 -12.47 21.53 -10.74
N ILE A 87 -12.91 21.61 -9.49
CA ILE A 87 -14.26 22.08 -9.13
C ILE A 87 -14.10 23.24 -8.17
N GLY A 88 -14.50 24.45 -8.57
CA GLY A 88 -14.40 25.67 -7.76
C GLY A 88 -15.74 26.35 -7.51
N GLY A 89 -16.85 25.73 -7.93
CA GLY A 89 -18.18 26.29 -7.87
C GLY A 89 -18.99 25.88 -6.63
N LEU A 90 -20.31 26.02 -6.75
CA LEU A 90 -21.27 25.82 -5.67
C LEU A 90 -22.41 24.93 -6.17
N TYR A 91 -22.79 23.90 -5.41
CA TYR A 91 -23.86 22.95 -5.76
C TYR A 91 -23.70 22.34 -7.16
N ILE A 92 -22.50 21.79 -7.45
CA ILE A 92 -22.17 21.08 -8.67
C ILE A 92 -22.17 19.58 -8.41
N ILE A 93 -22.80 18.82 -9.32
CA ILE A 93 -22.69 17.35 -9.33
C ILE A 93 -21.89 16.91 -10.56
N VAL A 94 -20.86 16.09 -10.37
CA VAL A 94 -20.14 15.40 -11.45
C VAL A 94 -20.43 13.90 -11.37
N ASP A 95 -20.89 13.30 -12.47
CA ASP A 95 -21.39 11.92 -12.51
C ASP A 95 -20.86 11.13 -13.72
N GLY A 96 -20.35 9.92 -13.45
CA GLY A 96 -20.15 8.88 -14.46
C GLY A 96 -18.87 8.95 -15.29
N LEU A 97 -17.84 9.71 -14.88
CA LEU A 97 -16.56 9.84 -15.59
C LEU A 97 -15.66 8.61 -15.36
N TYR A 98 -14.77 8.34 -16.34
CA TYR A 98 -13.79 7.27 -16.23
C TYR A 98 -12.37 7.76 -16.58
N PHE A 99 -11.52 7.93 -15.54
CA PHE A 99 -10.11 8.24 -15.68
C PHE A 99 -9.31 6.96 -15.88
N THR A 100 -8.62 6.82 -17.01
CA THR A 100 -7.82 5.64 -17.35
C THR A 100 -6.75 5.99 -18.38
N ASN A 101 -5.71 5.18 -18.52
CA ASN A 101 -4.64 5.36 -19.50
C ASN A 101 -4.03 6.77 -19.49
N GLY A 102 -3.71 7.28 -18.30
CA GLY A 102 -3.18 8.62 -18.15
C GLY A 102 -2.64 8.93 -16.76
N TYR A 103 -2.46 10.22 -16.51
CA TYR A 103 -1.92 10.77 -15.26
C TYR A 103 -2.29 12.25 -15.14
N ALA A 104 -2.04 12.87 -13.97
CA ALA A 104 -2.33 14.29 -13.75
C ALA A 104 -1.08 15.15 -13.47
N GLY A 105 0.13 14.61 -13.62
CA GLY A 105 1.38 15.27 -13.28
C GLY A 105 1.49 15.50 -11.76
N LYS A 106 1.82 16.73 -11.36
CA LYS A 106 1.91 17.12 -9.94
C LYS A 106 0.56 17.52 -9.33
N ASP A 107 -0.46 17.76 -10.17
CA ASP A 107 -1.80 18.09 -9.69
C ASP A 107 -2.54 16.82 -9.23
N ALA A 108 -3.59 17.00 -8.44
CA ALA A 108 -4.51 15.89 -8.19
C ALA A 108 -5.38 15.62 -9.43
N VAL A 109 -5.85 14.36 -9.56
CA VAL A 109 -6.75 13.98 -10.66
C VAL A 109 -8.09 14.68 -10.52
N ILE A 110 -8.63 14.72 -9.30
CA ILE A 110 -9.86 15.46 -8.95
C ILE A 110 -9.53 16.41 -7.80
N THR A 111 -9.81 17.70 -7.97
CA THR A 111 -9.57 18.71 -6.94
C THR A 111 -10.84 19.51 -6.68
N PHE A 112 -11.26 19.60 -5.41
CA PHE A 112 -12.40 20.43 -4.99
C PHE A 112 -12.00 21.90 -4.80
N ARG A 113 -11.23 22.41 -5.72
CA ARG A 113 -10.96 23.84 -6.01
C ARG A 113 -10.51 23.98 -7.46
N SER A 114 -10.87 25.06 -8.12
CA SER A 114 -10.32 25.38 -9.44
C SER A 114 -9.01 26.16 -9.33
N ASP A 115 -8.91 27.03 -8.34
CA ASP A 115 -7.69 27.76 -7.95
C ASP A 115 -7.72 28.12 -6.45
N ASN A 116 -6.78 28.94 -5.99
CA ASN A 116 -6.70 29.33 -4.57
C ASN A 116 -7.84 30.25 -4.10
N LYS A 117 -8.59 30.87 -5.01
CA LYS A 117 -9.73 31.77 -4.69
C LYS A 117 -11.06 31.01 -4.72
N HIS A 118 -11.19 30.04 -5.62
CA HIS A 118 -12.43 29.33 -5.92
C HIS A 118 -12.39 27.92 -5.37
N LEU A 119 -12.92 27.73 -4.16
CA LEU A 119 -13.07 26.43 -3.50
C LEU A 119 -14.47 25.89 -3.76
N ALA A 120 -14.58 24.57 -3.93
CA ALA A 120 -15.87 23.92 -4.04
C ALA A 120 -16.61 23.92 -2.70
N ASN A 121 -17.91 24.21 -2.73
CA ASN A 121 -18.77 24.05 -1.57
C ASN A 121 -20.07 23.37 -1.99
N ASP A 122 -20.57 22.45 -1.16
CA ASP A 122 -21.79 21.70 -1.42
C ASP A 122 -21.78 21.01 -2.80
N CYS A 123 -20.59 20.60 -3.27
CA CYS A 123 -20.38 19.92 -4.54
C CYS A 123 -20.24 18.42 -4.32
N ARG A 124 -20.60 17.62 -5.34
CA ARG A 124 -20.59 16.18 -5.29
C ARG A 124 -19.89 15.57 -6.51
N VAL A 125 -19.04 14.59 -6.27
CA VAL A 125 -18.53 13.70 -7.32
C VAL A 125 -19.03 12.29 -7.03
N THR A 126 -19.74 11.71 -7.97
CA THR A 126 -20.38 10.41 -7.80
C THR A 126 -20.17 9.50 -9.01
N ASN A 127 -20.31 8.18 -8.81
CA ASN A 127 -20.36 7.18 -9.88
C ASN A 127 -19.19 7.28 -10.88
N THR A 128 -18.02 7.72 -10.39
CA THR A 128 -16.79 8.01 -11.18
C THR A 128 -15.71 6.97 -10.85
N VAL A 129 -14.91 6.60 -11.86
CA VAL A 129 -13.81 5.65 -11.70
C VAL A 129 -12.47 6.33 -11.98
N ILE A 130 -11.48 6.07 -11.12
CA ILE A 130 -10.06 6.28 -11.41
C ILE A 130 -9.38 4.92 -11.33
N ASN A 131 -8.88 4.43 -12.47
CA ASN A 131 -8.26 3.13 -12.56
C ASN A 131 -6.91 3.20 -13.27
N ASP A 132 -5.83 2.81 -12.56
CA ASP A 132 -4.45 2.80 -13.08
C ASP A 132 -4.05 4.12 -13.76
N PHE A 133 -4.44 5.24 -13.15
CA PHE A 133 -4.19 6.60 -13.64
C PHE A 133 -3.02 7.22 -12.89
N ASN A 134 -1.81 6.75 -13.19
CA ASN A 134 -0.61 6.97 -12.39
C ASN A 134 0.47 7.73 -13.16
N ASN A 135 1.19 8.60 -12.44
CA ASN A 135 2.46 9.11 -12.95
C ASN A 135 3.42 7.93 -13.22
N PRO A 136 4.19 7.97 -14.31
CA PRO A 136 5.04 6.85 -14.70
C PRO A 136 6.09 6.46 -13.67
N LYS A 137 6.66 7.43 -12.93
CA LYS A 137 7.68 7.19 -11.92
C LYS A 137 7.07 7.03 -10.53
N ARG A 138 7.56 6.04 -9.75
CA ARG A 138 7.08 5.72 -8.41
C ARG A 138 7.12 6.91 -7.46
N MET A 139 8.18 7.72 -7.52
CA MET A 139 8.42 8.84 -6.62
C MET A 139 7.85 10.18 -7.12
N ASP A 140 7.18 10.22 -8.27
CA ASP A 140 6.45 11.39 -8.73
C ASP A 140 5.14 11.52 -7.93
N GLU A 141 5.14 12.45 -6.98
CA GLU A 141 4.04 12.60 -6.04
C GLU A 141 2.83 13.29 -6.67
N ASN A 142 1.65 12.69 -6.51
CA ASN A 142 0.36 13.36 -6.66
C ASN A 142 -0.75 12.65 -5.87
N ASN A 143 -1.82 13.35 -5.58
CA ASN A 143 -3.04 12.75 -5.05
C ASN A 143 -4.00 12.40 -6.19
N TRP A 144 -4.92 11.45 -5.96
CA TRP A 144 -6.02 11.27 -6.89
C TRP A 144 -7.18 12.21 -6.58
N VAL A 145 -7.52 12.39 -5.31
CA VAL A 145 -8.58 13.32 -4.90
C VAL A 145 -8.06 14.26 -3.83
N THR A 146 -8.39 15.55 -3.95
CA THR A 146 -8.05 16.54 -2.92
C THR A 146 -9.27 17.41 -2.60
N PHE A 147 -9.68 17.39 -1.34
CA PHE A 147 -10.78 18.19 -0.83
C PHE A 147 -10.32 19.54 -0.30
N TYR A 148 -11.05 20.57 -0.67
CA TYR A 148 -11.02 21.93 -0.12
C TYR A 148 -12.46 22.41 0.06
N GLY A 149 -12.67 23.57 0.74
CA GLY A 149 -14.00 24.13 0.98
C GLY A 149 -14.80 23.34 2.00
N LYS A 150 -16.13 23.31 1.84
CA LYS A 150 -17.06 22.73 2.83
C LYS A 150 -18.16 21.91 2.19
N ASN A 151 -18.72 20.96 2.95
CA ASN A 151 -19.89 20.15 2.62
C ASN A 151 -19.79 19.39 1.28
N ASN A 152 -18.57 19.08 0.81
CA ASN A 152 -18.42 18.35 -0.43
C ASN A 152 -18.56 16.85 -0.19
N GLU A 153 -19.06 16.15 -1.19
CA GLU A 153 -19.35 14.71 -1.15
C GLU A 153 -18.62 13.95 -2.25
N LEU A 154 -18.08 12.79 -1.89
CA LEU A 154 -17.51 11.81 -2.82
C LEU A 154 -18.11 10.45 -2.51
N ASP A 155 -18.93 9.95 -3.42
CA ASP A 155 -19.67 8.73 -3.15
C ASP A 155 -19.81 7.84 -4.38
N HIS A 156 -20.04 6.54 -4.14
CA HIS A 156 -20.23 5.53 -5.19
C HIS A 156 -19.13 5.55 -6.28
N CYS A 157 -17.93 6.01 -5.93
CA CYS A 157 -16.76 6.06 -6.81
C CYS A 157 -15.87 4.83 -6.60
N SER A 158 -15.13 4.45 -7.65
CA SER A 158 -14.17 3.33 -7.57
C SER A 158 -12.75 3.80 -7.88
N PHE A 159 -11.81 3.51 -6.97
CA PHE A 159 -10.40 3.90 -7.05
C PHE A 159 -9.54 2.63 -7.01
N ILE A 160 -8.81 2.34 -8.08
CA ILE A 160 -8.13 1.05 -8.24
C ILE A 160 -6.74 1.25 -8.82
N ASP A 161 -5.75 0.55 -8.23
CA ASP A 161 -4.36 0.50 -8.71
C ASP A 161 -3.63 1.85 -8.72
N LYS A 162 -3.74 2.63 -7.62
CA LYS A 162 -2.81 3.75 -7.42
C LYS A 162 -1.42 3.20 -7.04
N LYS A 163 -0.38 3.58 -7.78
CA LYS A 163 0.97 3.01 -7.65
C LYS A 163 2.05 4.04 -7.28
N ASN A 164 1.95 5.26 -7.80
CA ASN A 164 2.93 6.31 -7.51
C ASN A 164 2.71 6.95 -6.14
N MET A 165 3.73 7.65 -5.67
CA MET A 165 3.75 8.38 -4.40
C MET A 165 2.59 9.39 -4.29
N GLY A 166 2.19 9.66 -3.06
CA GLY A 166 1.13 10.60 -2.70
C GLY A 166 -0.15 9.88 -2.25
N VAL A 167 -0.80 10.47 -1.27
CA VAL A 167 -2.06 9.98 -0.71
C VAL A 167 -3.10 9.81 -1.81
N LEU A 168 -3.91 8.76 -1.79
CA LEU A 168 -4.96 8.63 -2.79
C LEU A 168 -5.99 9.76 -2.63
N LEU A 169 -6.51 9.98 -1.42
CA LEU A 169 -7.49 11.03 -1.09
C LEU A 169 -7.02 11.86 0.10
N ALA A 170 -6.85 13.18 -0.09
CA ALA A 170 -6.45 14.11 0.96
C ALA A 170 -7.53 15.15 1.25
N VAL A 171 -7.82 15.38 2.52
CA VAL A 171 -8.65 16.50 3.01
C VAL A 171 -7.72 17.58 3.56
N ILE A 172 -7.78 18.79 3.04
CA ILE A 172 -6.86 19.89 3.34
C ILE A 172 -7.52 20.91 4.26
N LEU A 173 -6.81 21.33 5.31
CA LEU A 173 -7.25 22.29 6.32
C LEU A 173 -6.32 23.52 6.44
N ASP A 174 -5.49 23.77 5.43
CA ASP A 174 -4.52 24.88 5.40
C ASP A 174 -5.19 26.27 5.33
N ASP A 175 -6.40 26.31 4.81
CA ASP A 175 -7.22 27.51 4.67
C ASP A 175 -8.41 27.46 5.64
N GLU A 176 -8.75 28.58 6.28
CA GLU A 176 -9.90 28.68 7.20
C GLU A 176 -11.22 28.34 6.54
N ARG A 177 -11.36 28.60 5.24
CA ARG A 177 -12.52 28.23 4.43
C ARG A 177 -12.68 26.70 4.28
N SER A 178 -11.64 25.91 4.61
CA SER A 178 -11.61 24.45 4.56
C SER A 178 -11.59 23.79 5.93
N ARG A 179 -11.73 24.58 7.02
CA ARG A 179 -11.88 24.06 8.40
C ARG A 179 -13.35 23.91 8.75
N GLU A 180 -13.67 23.01 9.69
CA GLU A 180 -15.06 22.61 9.97
C GLU A 180 -15.81 22.33 8.67
N ASN A 181 -15.20 21.45 7.87
CA ASN A 181 -15.56 21.29 6.46
C ASN A 181 -16.72 20.33 6.23
N PHE A 182 -17.01 19.41 7.17
CA PHE A 182 -18.14 18.47 7.11
C PHE A 182 -18.21 17.66 5.80
N HIS A 183 -17.08 17.32 5.21
CA HIS A 183 -17.05 16.50 3.99
C HIS A 183 -17.61 15.11 4.24
N SER A 184 -18.26 14.52 3.22
CA SER A 184 -18.71 13.13 3.20
C SER A 184 -17.93 12.31 2.18
N ILE A 185 -17.34 11.21 2.63
CA ILE A 185 -16.64 10.23 1.81
C ILE A 185 -17.32 8.89 2.09
N ASP A 186 -18.27 8.50 1.25
CA ASP A 186 -19.12 7.35 1.57
C ASP A 186 -19.45 6.47 0.37
N HIS A 187 -19.74 5.19 0.64
CA HIS A 187 -20.08 4.20 -0.39
C HIS A 187 -19.06 4.10 -1.54
N ASN A 188 -17.78 4.43 -1.29
CA ASN A 188 -16.73 4.26 -2.30
C ASN A 188 -16.09 2.88 -2.19
N TYR A 189 -15.55 2.41 -3.32
CA TYR A 189 -14.70 1.24 -3.39
C TYR A 189 -13.24 1.69 -3.58
N PHE A 190 -12.40 1.41 -2.59
CA PHE A 190 -10.97 1.58 -2.67
C PHE A 190 -10.34 0.19 -2.88
N GLY A 191 -9.94 -0.09 -4.11
CA GLY A 191 -9.34 -1.36 -4.50
C GLY A 191 -7.83 -1.37 -4.32
N ARG A 192 -7.21 -2.39 -4.87
CA ARG A 192 -5.79 -2.70 -4.67
C ARG A 192 -4.88 -1.47 -4.75
N ARG A 193 -4.09 -1.28 -3.71
CA ARG A 193 -2.91 -0.42 -3.70
C ARG A 193 -1.72 -1.22 -3.21
N LEU A 194 -0.78 -1.50 -4.11
CA LEU A 194 0.45 -2.22 -3.77
C LEU A 194 1.32 -1.40 -2.80
N PRO A 195 2.18 -2.05 -2.00
CA PRO A 195 3.13 -1.37 -1.14
C PRO A 195 3.96 -0.34 -1.91
N LEU A 196 3.98 0.88 -1.42
CA LEU A 196 4.76 1.96 -2.04
C LEU A 196 6.25 1.82 -1.74
N ALA A 197 6.61 1.10 -0.69
CA ALA A 197 7.97 1.05 -0.12
C ALA A 197 8.51 2.45 0.23
N SER A 198 7.63 3.30 0.74
CA SER A 198 7.88 4.68 1.13
C SER A 198 6.68 5.19 1.93
N ASN A 199 6.86 6.29 2.66
CA ASN A 199 5.75 7.06 3.22
C ASN A 199 4.96 7.76 2.08
N GLY A 200 3.69 8.04 2.27
CA GLY A 200 2.80 8.63 1.25
C GLY A 200 1.97 7.60 0.50
N GLY A 201 1.85 6.40 1.07
CA GLY A 201 1.02 5.29 0.57
C GLY A 201 -0.40 5.22 1.15
N GLU A 202 -0.83 6.22 1.94
CA GLU A 202 -2.17 6.22 2.56
C GLU A 202 -3.29 6.24 1.51
N ILE A 203 -4.40 5.57 1.82
CA ILE A 203 -5.63 5.70 1.02
C ILE A 203 -6.31 7.04 1.33
N ILE A 204 -6.56 7.34 2.60
CA ILE A 204 -7.19 8.61 3.00
C ILE A 204 -6.34 9.29 4.06
N ARG A 205 -6.09 10.58 3.89
CA ARG A 205 -5.50 11.43 4.91
C ARG A 205 -6.39 12.64 5.17
N VAL A 206 -6.78 12.85 6.43
CA VAL A 206 -7.60 13.98 6.83
C VAL A 206 -6.74 14.95 7.65
N GLY A 207 -6.40 16.07 7.05
CA GLY A 207 -5.53 17.10 7.63
C GLY A 207 -4.05 16.86 7.42
N LEU A 208 -3.26 17.76 7.98
CA LEU A 208 -1.80 17.74 8.05
C LEU A 208 -1.36 18.00 9.49
N SER A 209 -0.18 17.58 9.85
CA SER A 209 0.36 17.73 11.22
C SER A 209 0.30 19.20 11.71
N GLN A 210 0.58 20.16 10.83
CA GLN A 210 0.57 21.59 11.15
C GLN A 210 -0.82 22.12 11.49
N HIS A 211 -1.89 21.47 11.03
CA HIS A 211 -3.28 21.90 11.20
C HIS A 211 -4.09 20.92 12.08
N CYS A 212 -3.42 20.03 12.80
CA CYS A 212 -4.05 18.92 13.48
C CYS A 212 -4.98 19.28 14.63
N GLN A 213 -4.90 20.49 15.17
CA GLN A 213 -5.78 20.95 16.25
C GLN A 213 -7.08 21.62 15.75
N PHE A 214 -7.29 21.70 14.43
CA PHE A 214 -8.55 22.18 13.88
C PHE A 214 -9.54 21.03 13.67
N ASN A 215 -10.82 21.34 13.91
CA ASN A 215 -11.90 20.42 13.57
C ASN A 215 -12.05 20.31 12.06
N SER A 216 -12.14 19.09 11.55
CA SER A 216 -12.53 18.81 10.18
C SER A 216 -14.00 18.40 10.11
N ASN A 217 -14.47 17.58 11.05
CA ASN A 217 -15.80 16.97 11.04
C ASN A 217 -16.05 16.13 9.75
N THR A 218 -14.99 15.63 9.13
CA THR A 218 -15.10 14.76 7.95
C THR A 218 -15.66 13.39 8.36
N ARG A 219 -16.59 12.87 7.56
CA ARG A 219 -17.20 11.55 7.72
C ARG A 219 -16.70 10.61 6.63
N ILE A 220 -16.18 9.44 7.04
CA ILE A 220 -15.69 8.37 6.17
C ILE A 220 -16.54 7.14 6.47
N ASN A 221 -17.62 6.94 5.69
CA ASN A 221 -18.68 6.01 6.10
C ASN A 221 -19.04 5.01 5.00
N ASN A 222 -19.30 3.75 5.38
CA ASN A 222 -19.80 2.72 4.48
C ASN A 222 -18.97 2.48 3.21
N ASN A 223 -17.66 2.72 3.27
CA ASN A 223 -16.73 2.44 2.17
C ASN A 223 -16.24 1.00 2.26
N PHE A 224 -15.82 0.46 1.12
CA PHE A 224 -15.16 -0.84 1.03
C PHE A 224 -13.70 -0.66 0.61
N PHE A 225 -12.77 -1.09 1.47
CA PHE A 225 -11.34 -1.09 1.23
C PHE A 225 -10.88 -2.54 1.00
N GLU A 226 -10.21 -2.83 -0.12
CA GLU A 226 -9.73 -4.18 -0.45
C GLU A 226 -8.29 -4.13 -0.94
N ASP A 227 -7.40 -4.93 -0.32
CA ASP A 227 -5.96 -4.98 -0.64
C ASP A 227 -5.28 -3.60 -0.64
N CYS A 228 -5.62 -2.76 0.33
CA CYS A 228 -5.03 -1.43 0.49
C CYS A 228 -3.73 -1.55 1.31
N ASP A 229 -2.61 -1.80 0.62
CA ASP A 229 -1.32 -2.16 1.20
C ASP A 229 -0.24 -1.08 1.00
N GLY A 230 -0.61 0.12 0.57
CA GLY A 230 0.33 1.18 0.20
C GLY A 230 1.34 1.54 1.29
N GLU A 231 0.88 1.63 2.55
CA GLU A 231 1.70 1.76 3.75
C GLU A 231 0.92 1.32 5.00
N ALA A 232 1.54 1.44 6.19
CA ALA A 232 0.92 1.04 7.46
C ALA A 232 -0.29 1.88 7.86
N GLU A 233 -0.47 3.08 7.33
CA GLU A 233 -1.60 3.98 7.59
C GLU A 233 -2.59 3.93 6.40
N ILE A 234 -3.61 3.06 6.45
CA ILE A 234 -4.67 3.01 5.41
C ILE A 234 -5.46 4.32 5.44
N ILE A 235 -5.90 4.72 6.64
CA ILE A 235 -6.50 6.02 6.91
C ILE A 235 -5.66 6.72 7.97
N SER A 236 -5.13 7.88 7.64
CA SER A 236 -4.34 8.73 8.54
C SER A 236 -5.14 9.96 8.93
N ILE A 237 -5.63 9.99 10.17
CA ILE A 237 -6.36 11.14 10.72
C ILE A 237 -5.36 12.08 11.38
N LYS A 238 -5.26 13.30 10.85
CA LYS A 238 -4.39 14.39 11.34
C LYS A 238 -5.18 15.68 11.58
N SER A 239 -6.37 15.56 12.18
CA SER A 239 -7.25 16.66 12.58
C SER A 239 -8.28 16.18 13.61
N CYS A 240 -9.06 17.09 14.19
CA CYS A 240 -10.02 16.77 15.23
C CYS A 240 -11.42 16.46 14.69
N ALA A 241 -12.21 15.76 15.52
CA ALA A 241 -13.66 15.54 15.38
C ALA A 241 -14.10 14.84 14.09
N ASN A 242 -13.34 13.84 13.63
CA ASN A 242 -13.70 13.05 12.45
C ASN A 242 -14.42 11.75 12.83
N GLU A 243 -15.18 11.19 11.90
CA GLU A 243 -15.89 9.92 12.04
C GLU A 243 -15.46 8.92 10.96
N VAL A 244 -15.09 7.70 11.38
CA VAL A 244 -14.83 6.54 10.51
C VAL A 244 -15.81 5.44 10.92
N LYS A 245 -16.87 5.19 10.10
CA LYS A 245 -18.00 4.37 10.54
C LYS A 245 -18.53 3.46 9.44
N GLY A 246 -18.86 2.21 9.83
CA GLY A 246 -19.55 1.27 8.93
C GLY A 246 -18.72 0.81 7.74
N ASN A 247 -17.41 1.04 7.73
CA ASN A 247 -16.55 0.63 6.64
C ASN A 247 -16.13 -0.84 6.75
N VAL A 248 -15.81 -1.45 5.62
CA VAL A 248 -15.18 -2.78 5.55
C VAL A 248 -13.75 -2.63 5.05
N PHE A 249 -12.80 -3.14 5.84
CA PHE A 249 -11.38 -3.25 5.47
C PHE A 249 -11.05 -4.74 5.26
N LYS A 250 -10.98 -5.17 4.00
CA LYS A 250 -10.73 -6.56 3.62
C LYS A 250 -9.29 -6.74 3.17
N GLU A 251 -8.56 -7.60 3.90
CA GLU A 251 -7.19 -7.98 3.54
C GLU A 251 -6.26 -6.77 3.32
N CYS A 252 -6.39 -5.74 4.14
CA CYS A 252 -5.56 -4.54 4.08
C CYS A 252 -4.38 -4.64 5.06
N GLN A 253 -3.15 -4.39 4.59
CA GLN A 253 -1.95 -4.36 5.43
C GLN A 253 -1.76 -2.95 6.01
N GLY A 254 -2.25 -2.74 7.20
CA GLY A 254 -2.19 -1.44 7.88
C GLY A 254 -3.42 -1.19 8.73
N SER A 255 -3.56 0.05 9.18
CA SER A 255 -4.55 0.43 10.19
C SER A 255 -5.25 1.77 9.88
N VAL A 256 -6.38 2.01 10.51
CA VAL A 256 -6.90 3.35 10.74
C VAL A 256 -6.08 3.97 11.87
N VAL A 257 -5.38 5.06 11.62
CA VAL A 257 -4.45 5.68 12.55
C VAL A 257 -4.97 7.06 12.95
N LEU A 258 -5.29 7.21 14.24
CA LEU A 258 -5.65 8.49 14.85
C LEU A 258 -4.35 9.25 15.18
N ARG A 259 -3.66 9.69 14.10
CA ARG A 259 -2.25 10.10 14.14
C ARG A 259 -2.03 11.40 14.89
N HIS A 260 -2.90 12.39 14.65
CA HIS A 260 -2.92 13.68 15.33
C HIS A 260 -4.36 14.17 15.45
N GLY A 261 -4.59 15.09 16.39
CA GLY A 261 -5.90 15.65 16.66
C GLY A 261 -6.73 14.80 17.61
N ASP A 262 -7.71 15.42 18.21
CA ASP A 262 -8.48 14.90 19.34
C ASP A 262 -9.93 14.55 18.94
N ASN A 263 -10.61 13.78 19.79
CA ASN A 263 -12.05 13.52 19.71
C ASN A 263 -12.52 12.88 18.38
N ASN A 264 -11.74 11.96 17.82
CA ASN A 264 -12.12 11.21 16.64
C ASN A 264 -12.84 9.91 17.02
N ILE A 265 -13.73 9.44 16.14
CA ILE A 265 -14.60 8.28 16.37
C ILE A 265 -14.32 7.23 15.30
N VAL A 266 -14.04 5.99 15.73
CA VAL A 266 -13.92 4.80 14.86
C VAL A 266 -14.93 3.76 15.35
N MET A 267 -16.06 3.61 14.62
CA MET A 267 -17.16 2.77 15.14
C MET A 267 -17.86 1.94 14.06
N ASN A 268 -18.37 0.78 14.46
CA ASN A 268 -19.16 -0.11 13.60
C ASN A 268 -18.41 -0.57 12.33
N ASN A 269 -17.06 -0.59 12.32
CA ASN A 269 -16.28 -1.04 11.17
C ASN A 269 -15.99 -2.55 11.28
N TYR A 270 -15.71 -3.15 10.11
CA TYR A 270 -15.30 -4.54 9.97
C TYR A 270 -13.87 -4.58 9.43
N PHE A 271 -12.93 -5.06 10.23
CA PHE A 271 -11.53 -5.30 9.84
C PHE A 271 -11.36 -6.80 9.54
N LEU A 272 -11.47 -7.18 8.28
CA LEU A 272 -11.46 -8.57 7.81
C LEU A 272 -10.04 -8.93 7.32
N GLY A 273 -9.17 -9.32 8.24
CA GLY A 273 -7.78 -9.66 7.92
C GLY A 273 -7.64 -10.97 7.13
N ASN A 274 -8.57 -11.93 7.34
CA ASN A 274 -8.58 -13.24 6.68
C ASN A 274 -7.22 -13.96 6.71
N ASP A 275 -6.50 -13.82 7.83
CA ASP A 275 -5.16 -14.36 8.06
C ASP A 275 -4.04 -13.70 7.20
N LYS A 276 -4.30 -12.60 6.50
CA LYS A 276 -3.27 -11.86 5.76
C LYS A 276 -2.26 -11.23 6.75
N ILE A 277 -0.98 -11.55 6.56
CA ILE A 277 0.09 -11.00 7.39
C ILE A 277 0.13 -9.47 7.27
N GLY A 278 0.26 -8.76 8.40
CA GLY A 278 0.30 -7.30 8.44
C GLY A 278 -1.08 -6.63 8.43
N SER A 279 -2.19 -7.39 8.34
CA SER A 279 -3.53 -6.83 8.45
C SER A 279 -3.75 -6.28 9.85
N GLY A 280 -4.02 -4.99 9.95
CA GLY A 280 -4.18 -4.25 11.21
C GLY A 280 -5.63 -3.90 11.53
N GLY A 281 -5.78 -2.94 12.44
CA GLY A 281 -7.08 -2.44 12.83
C GLY A 281 -7.05 -0.95 13.16
N VAL A 282 -6.91 -0.57 14.44
CA VAL A 282 -6.94 0.82 14.88
C VAL A 282 -5.71 1.15 15.72
N ARG A 283 -5.03 2.25 15.39
CA ARG A 283 -3.94 2.80 16.22
C ARG A 283 -4.40 4.09 16.90
N VAL A 284 -4.40 4.08 18.23
CA VAL A 284 -4.89 5.16 19.08
C VAL A 284 -3.73 6.01 19.57
N ILE A 285 -3.79 7.31 19.29
CA ILE A 285 -2.87 8.36 19.75
C ILE A 285 -3.74 9.58 20.08
N ASN A 286 -3.24 10.50 20.93
CA ASN A 286 -3.92 11.74 21.33
C ASN A 286 -5.14 11.54 22.27
N LYS A 287 -5.97 12.56 22.43
CA LYS A 287 -6.97 12.65 23.51
C LYS A 287 -8.39 12.41 23.01
N GLY A 288 -9.24 11.88 23.91
CA GLY A 288 -10.68 11.76 23.68
C GLY A 288 -11.08 10.86 22.52
N GLN A 289 -10.24 9.92 22.12
CA GLN A 289 -10.52 9.02 21.01
C GLN A 289 -11.55 7.97 21.39
N GLN A 290 -12.48 7.66 20.50
CA GLN A 290 -13.47 6.59 20.68
C GLN A 290 -13.29 5.48 19.66
N VAL A 291 -13.11 4.25 20.12
CA VAL A 291 -13.06 3.03 19.29
C VAL A 291 -14.11 2.07 19.79
N SER A 292 -15.26 1.97 19.07
CA SER A 292 -16.40 1.25 19.60
C SER A 292 -17.15 0.41 18.57
N ASN A 293 -17.68 -0.74 19.03
CA ASN A 293 -18.51 -1.63 18.20
C ASN A 293 -17.84 -2.12 16.92
N ASN A 294 -16.51 -2.18 16.84
CA ASN A 294 -15.81 -2.69 15.68
C ASN A 294 -15.63 -4.21 15.78
N ILE A 295 -15.56 -4.88 14.64
CA ILE A 295 -15.23 -6.29 14.54
C ILE A 295 -13.88 -6.45 13.86
N PHE A 296 -12.95 -7.08 14.57
CA PHE A 296 -11.64 -7.48 14.07
C PHE A 296 -11.66 -8.99 13.86
N TYR A 297 -11.54 -9.43 12.61
CA TYR A 297 -11.64 -10.83 12.23
C TYR A 297 -10.35 -11.30 11.58
N LYS A 298 -9.66 -12.22 12.25
CA LYS A 298 -8.41 -12.83 11.77
C LYS A 298 -7.36 -11.80 11.28
N CYS A 299 -7.22 -10.70 12.00
CA CYS A 299 -6.17 -9.71 11.73
C CYS A 299 -4.82 -10.24 12.22
N ARG A 300 -3.78 -10.19 11.37
CA ARG A 300 -2.44 -10.74 11.61
C ARG A 300 -1.33 -9.68 11.66
N GLY A 301 -1.70 -8.45 11.95
CA GLY A 301 -0.74 -7.40 12.22
C GLY A 301 -0.06 -7.57 13.59
N ALA A 302 1.11 -6.95 13.74
CA ALA A 302 1.89 -6.94 14.98
C ALA A 302 2.51 -5.55 15.19
N ASP A 303 2.94 -5.25 16.41
CA ASP A 303 3.54 -3.99 16.79
C ASP A 303 2.60 -2.82 16.40
N PHE A 304 3.07 -1.81 15.68
CA PHE A 304 2.25 -0.66 15.21
C PHE A 304 1.05 -1.04 14.33
N ARG A 305 0.98 -2.26 13.82
CA ARG A 305 -0.11 -2.79 12.99
C ARG A 305 -0.97 -3.83 13.69
N SER A 306 -0.82 -4.01 15.00
CA SER A 306 -1.70 -4.89 15.78
C SER A 306 -3.18 -4.57 15.55
N PRO A 307 -4.10 -5.52 15.77
CA PRO A 307 -5.54 -5.28 15.59
C PRO A 307 -6.05 -4.05 16.35
N LEU A 308 -5.46 -3.78 17.52
CA LEU A 308 -5.63 -2.54 18.26
C LEU A 308 -4.28 -2.16 18.86
N VAL A 309 -3.92 -0.90 18.75
CA VAL A 309 -2.71 -0.33 19.33
C VAL A 309 -3.07 0.88 20.18
N ILE A 310 -2.66 0.90 21.44
CA ILE A 310 -2.69 2.09 22.31
C ILE A 310 -1.24 2.54 22.50
N MET A 311 -0.92 3.76 22.02
CA MET A 311 0.47 4.24 21.96
C MET A 311 0.92 4.92 23.23
N ASN A 312 2.22 4.81 23.53
CA ASN A 312 2.88 5.72 24.45
C ASN A 312 3.05 7.12 23.84
N GLY A 313 3.02 8.14 24.69
CA GLY A 313 3.26 9.53 24.34
C GLY A 313 4.66 10.02 24.69
N VAL A 314 5.03 11.16 24.12
CA VAL A 314 6.23 11.92 24.47
C VAL A 314 5.84 12.95 25.54
N PRO A 315 6.56 13.08 26.65
CA PRO A 315 6.30 14.10 27.66
C PRO A 315 6.37 15.50 27.07
N ASN A 316 5.39 16.36 27.40
CA ASN A 316 5.28 17.72 26.87
C ASN A 316 5.31 17.79 25.33
N SER A 317 4.76 16.77 24.68
CA SER A 317 4.76 16.64 23.23
C SER A 317 4.06 17.81 22.53
N PRO A 318 4.66 18.43 21.50
CA PRO A 318 3.91 19.27 20.61
C PRO A 318 2.82 18.47 19.89
N PRO A 319 1.69 19.09 19.48
CA PRO A 319 0.58 18.37 18.84
C PRO A 319 0.95 17.60 17.57
N THR A 320 2.08 17.95 16.96
CA THR A 320 2.60 17.31 15.73
C THR A 320 3.45 16.07 15.96
N ARG A 321 3.59 15.61 17.22
CA ARG A 321 4.32 14.36 17.56
C ARG A 321 3.39 13.33 18.17
N TYR A 322 3.86 12.54 19.09
CA TYR A 322 3.09 11.52 19.82
C TYR A 322 2.55 12.10 21.13
N VAL A 323 1.36 12.69 21.08
CA VAL A 323 0.67 13.17 22.29
C VAL A 323 0.16 11.97 23.08
N GLN A 324 0.21 12.05 24.41
CA GLN A 324 -0.29 11.01 25.31
C GLN A 324 -1.75 10.67 25.00
N VAL A 325 -2.06 9.38 24.97
CA VAL A 325 -3.45 8.90 24.92
C VAL A 325 -4.10 9.16 26.28
N THR A 326 -5.12 10.02 26.29
CA THR A 326 -5.89 10.31 27.51
C THR A 326 -7.39 10.38 27.21
N ASN A 327 -8.21 10.00 28.20
CA ASN A 327 -9.67 10.06 28.09
C ASN A 327 -10.21 9.28 26.87
N ALA A 328 -9.57 8.18 26.48
CA ALA A 328 -10.01 7.37 25.36
C ALA A 328 -11.01 6.29 25.78
N GLU A 329 -11.92 5.93 24.88
CA GLU A 329 -12.91 4.89 25.09
C GLU A 329 -12.73 3.75 24.09
N ILE A 330 -12.44 2.55 24.57
CA ILE A 330 -12.29 1.31 23.80
C ILE A 330 -13.39 0.35 24.22
N VAL A 331 -14.51 0.31 23.48
CA VAL A 331 -15.77 -0.20 24.02
C VAL A 331 -16.48 -1.12 23.04
N ASP A 332 -17.02 -2.23 23.55
CA ASP A 332 -17.91 -3.12 22.78
C ASP A 332 -17.27 -3.69 21.48
N ASN A 333 -15.94 -3.79 21.42
CA ASN A 333 -15.27 -4.34 20.25
C ASN A 333 -15.16 -5.87 20.34
N ILE A 334 -15.13 -6.54 19.19
CA ILE A 334 -14.97 -7.99 19.07
C ILE A 334 -13.66 -8.28 18.34
N PHE A 335 -12.78 -9.04 18.98
CA PHE A 335 -11.53 -9.55 18.40
C PHE A 335 -11.67 -11.07 18.22
N TYR A 336 -11.85 -11.52 16.96
CA TYR A 336 -12.05 -12.93 16.64
C TYR A 336 -10.84 -13.49 15.91
N GLU A 337 -10.14 -14.47 16.54
CA GLU A 337 -8.96 -15.15 16.01
C GLU A 337 -7.87 -14.16 15.52
N CYS A 338 -7.66 -13.08 16.25
CA CYS A 338 -6.68 -12.04 15.91
C CYS A 338 -5.34 -12.27 16.61
N SER A 339 -4.27 -11.71 16.04
CA SER A 339 -3.01 -11.50 16.77
C SER A 339 -3.24 -10.64 18.01
N PRO A 340 -2.34 -10.72 19.02
CA PRO A 340 -2.44 -9.89 20.22
C PRO A 340 -2.53 -8.39 19.90
N ILE A 341 -3.36 -7.67 20.66
CA ILE A 341 -3.34 -6.20 20.66
C ILE A 341 -2.08 -5.68 21.36
N SER A 342 -1.69 -4.43 21.09
CA SER A 342 -0.52 -3.79 21.68
C SER A 342 -0.90 -2.67 22.64
N LEU A 343 -0.53 -2.80 23.92
CA LEU A 343 -0.75 -1.80 24.96
C LEU A 343 0.56 -1.07 25.28
N CYS A 344 0.52 0.27 25.31
CA CYS A 344 1.67 1.13 25.52
C CYS A 344 2.75 0.94 24.44
N GLU A 345 2.34 0.71 23.18
CA GLU A 345 3.26 0.47 22.07
C GLU A 345 4.14 1.68 21.77
N GLY A 346 5.32 1.42 21.22
CA GLY A 346 6.25 2.45 20.79
C GLY A 346 7.10 3.03 21.91
N ARG A 347 7.10 2.42 23.11
CA ARG A 347 7.99 2.84 24.21
C ARG A 347 9.45 2.84 23.76
N ASP A 348 10.10 3.98 23.91
CA ASP A 348 11.53 4.19 23.62
C ASP A 348 12.10 5.29 24.53
N ALA A 349 13.24 5.89 24.17
CA ALA A 349 13.85 6.96 24.93
C ALA A 349 13.03 8.27 24.95
N GLU A 350 12.17 8.51 23.96
CA GLU A 350 11.32 9.71 23.87
C GLU A 350 9.87 9.44 24.32
N ARG A 351 9.28 8.33 23.87
CA ARG A 351 7.88 7.94 24.12
C ARG A 351 7.77 7.23 25.47
N THR A 352 8.00 7.97 26.54
CA THR A 352 8.06 7.46 27.92
C THR A 352 6.79 7.69 28.72
N LEU A 353 5.73 8.26 28.12
CA LEU A 353 4.51 8.63 28.82
C LEU A 353 3.39 7.61 28.51
N PRO A 354 3.04 6.71 29.46
CA PRO A 354 1.99 5.73 29.27
C PRO A 354 0.60 6.37 29.07
N PRO A 355 -0.37 5.65 28.50
CA PRO A 355 -1.77 6.08 28.43
C PRO A 355 -2.34 6.37 29.83
N ASP A 356 -3.29 7.33 29.91
CA ASP A 356 -3.94 7.72 31.16
C ASP A 356 -5.44 7.92 30.96
N ASN A 357 -6.24 7.53 31.96
CA ASN A 357 -7.69 7.61 31.94
C ASN A 357 -8.33 6.99 30.68
N VAL A 358 -7.90 5.80 30.29
CA VAL A 358 -8.45 5.05 29.16
C VAL A 358 -9.47 4.02 29.67
N ASN A 359 -10.72 4.15 29.26
CA ASN A 359 -11.78 3.19 29.55
C ASN A 359 -11.76 2.05 28.55
N PHE A 360 -11.44 0.85 29.00
CA PHE A 360 -11.39 -0.36 28.17
C PHE A 360 -12.44 -1.36 28.67
N PHE A 361 -13.66 -1.33 28.12
CA PHE A 361 -14.73 -2.10 28.70
C PHE A 361 -15.59 -2.85 27.68
N ASN A 362 -16.17 -3.97 28.15
CA ASN A 362 -17.11 -4.83 27.42
C ASN A 362 -16.58 -5.36 26.07
N ASN A 363 -15.25 -5.45 25.90
CA ASN A 363 -14.65 -6.02 24.71
C ASN A 363 -14.62 -7.55 24.81
N VAL A 364 -14.70 -8.23 23.66
CA VAL A 364 -14.71 -9.70 23.57
C VAL A 364 -13.53 -10.19 22.76
N PHE A 365 -12.74 -11.11 23.34
CA PHE A 365 -11.59 -11.74 22.70
C PHE A 365 -11.86 -13.24 22.54
N TYR A 366 -12.09 -13.69 21.33
CA TYR A 366 -12.16 -15.10 20.98
C TYR A 366 -10.90 -15.50 20.25
N ASN A 367 -10.10 -16.41 20.82
CA ASN A 367 -8.89 -16.92 20.17
C ASN A 367 -8.68 -18.40 20.52
N THR A 368 -8.42 -19.21 19.50
CA THR A 368 -8.09 -20.64 19.66
C THR A 368 -6.67 -20.98 19.18
N HIS A 369 -6.00 -20.03 18.53
CA HIS A 369 -4.64 -20.19 17.98
C HIS A 369 -3.59 -19.61 18.91
N ASP A 370 -3.77 -18.37 19.37
CA ASP A 370 -2.84 -17.70 20.25
C ASP A 370 -3.24 -17.87 21.70
N SER A 371 -2.27 -18.09 22.57
CA SER A 371 -2.48 -18.21 24.02
C SER A 371 -2.53 -16.86 24.73
N ILE A 372 -2.21 -15.77 24.03
CA ILE A 372 -2.17 -14.40 24.55
C ILE A 372 -3.09 -13.50 23.72
N ILE A 373 -3.65 -12.46 24.35
CA ILE A 373 -4.55 -11.49 23.71
C ILE A 373 -3.98 -10.08 23.65
N TYR A 374 -3.00 -9.77 24.47
CA TYR A 374 -2.32 -8.48 24.46
C TYR A 374 -0.83 -8.61 24.80
N ASN A 375 -0.03 -7.73 24.20
CA ASN A 375 1.34 -7.45 24.59
C ASN A 375 1.37 -6.12 25.37
N VAL A 376 2.21 -6.04 26.40
CA VAL A 376 2.37 -4.85 27.25
C VAL A 376 3.80 -4.37 27.13
N TYR A 377 3.97 -3.10 26.78
CA TYR A 377 5.30 -2.50 26.57
C TYR A 377 5.70 -1.48 27.63
N ASP A 378 4.73 -0.99 28.45
CA ASP A 378 4.97 -0.07 29.57
C ASP A 378 3.87 -0.20 30.65
N ASP A 379 3.78 0.74 31.61
CA ASP A 379 2.78 0.75 32.68
C ASP A 379 1.36 0.93 32.13
N ILE A 380 0.46 0.00 32.46
CA ILE A 380 -0.95 0.00 32.03
C ILE A 380 -1.92 0.49 33.12
N LYS A 381 -1.45 1.05 34.22
CA LYS A 381 -2.31 1.52 35.36
C LYS A 381 -3.33 2.58 34.92
N GLY A 382 -3.01 3.39 33.90
CA GLY A 382 -3.93 4.38 33.35
C GLY A 382 -4.97 3.78 32.38
N ILE A 383 -4.98 2.46 32.15
CA ILE A 383 -5.98 1.76 31.34
C ILE A 383 -6.92 1.00 32.28
N HIS A 384 -8.17 1.42 32.37
CA HIS A 384 -9.18 0.86 33.25
C HIS A 384 -9.97 -0.24 32.56
N PHE A 385 -9.64 -1.50 32.85
CA PHE A 385 -10.31 -2.66 32.27
C PHE A 385 -11.56 -3.02 33.08
N THR A 386 -12.71 -3.21 32.40
CA THR A 386 -13.98 -3.59 33.06
C THR A 386 -14.81 -4.48 32.15
N SER A 387 -15.37 -5.55 32.69
CA SER A 387 -16.34 -6.42 31.99
C SER A 387 -15.89 -7.00 30.65
N ASN A 388 -14.59 -7.10 30.40
CA ASN A 388 -14.07 -7.72 29.17
C ASN A 388 -14.15 -9.25 29.27
N LYS A 389 -14.47 -9.91 28.16
CA LYS A 389 -14.62 -11.37 28.08
C LYS A 389 -13.53 -11.97 27.19
N VAL A 390 -12.97 -13.08 27.64
CA VAL A 390 -11.96 -13.82 26.87
C VAL A 390 -12.33 -15.30 26.77
N SER A 391 -11.91 -15.97 25.71
CA SER A 391 -12.11 -17.42 25.58
C SER A 391 -11.33 -18.17 26.66
N ASP A 392 -11.88 -19.28 27.12
CA ASP A 392 -11.32 -20.13 28.17
C ASP A 392 -9.93 -20.67 27.84
N LYS A 393 -9.56 -20.76 26.58
CA LYS A 393 -8.27 -21.27 26.09
C LYS A 393 -7.08 -20.31 26.25
N ILE A 394 -7.33 -19.05 26.56
CA ILE A 394 -6.25 -18.07 26.79
C ILE A 394 -5.49 -18.47 28.09
N SER A 395 -4.19 -18.70 27.97
CA SER A 395 -3.31 -19.06 29.09
C SER A 395 -2.60 -17.87 29.72
N GLN A 396 -2.57 -16.72 29.05
CA GLN A 396 -1.96 -15.49 29.57
C GLN A 396 -2.57 -15.10 30.93
N PRO A 397 -1.75 -14.73 31.93
CA PRO A 397 -2.24 -14.05 33.12
C PRO A 397 -2.95 -12.75 32.73
N LEU A 398 -4.19 -12.61 33.18
CA LEU A 398 -5.03 -11.46 32.85
C LEU A 398 -5.05 -10.48 34.04
N THR A 399 -5.10 -9.19 33.73
CA THR A 399 -5.36 -8.15 34.72
C THR A 399 -6.82 -8.21 35.21
N ASP A 400 -7.15 -7.52 36.26
CA ASP A 400 -8.54 -7.33 36.70
C ASP A 400 -9.37 -6.73 35.57
N GLY A 401 -10.68 -7.02 35.57
CA GLY A 401 -11.61 -6.56 34.53
C GLY A 401 -11.74 -7.45 33.32
N PHE A 402 -11.03 -8.60 33.28
CA PHE A 402 -11.22 -9.67 32.29
C PHE A 402 -11.81 -10.92 32.92
N THR A 403 -12.78 -11.54 32.27
CA THR A 403 -13.40 -12.79 32.70
C THR A 403 -13.25 -13.86 31.63
N LYS A 404 -12.64 -15.01 31.98
CA LYS A 404 -12.63 -16.20 31.12
C LYS A 404 -14.01 -16.79 31.03
N THR A 405 -14.46 -17.11 29.82
CA THR A 405 -15.77 -17.71 29.58
C THR A 405 -15.75 -18.61 28.37
N ILE A 406 -16.63 -19.61 28.34
CA ILE A 406 -16.84 -20.42 27.14
C ILE A 406 -17.57 -19.57 26.13
N LEU A 407 -16.84 -19.07 25.14
CA LEU A 407 -17.39 -18.31 24.03
C LEU A 407 -17.79 -19.28 22.92
N PRO A 408 -19.01 -19.17 22.35
CA PRO A 408 -19.45 -20.03 21.28
C PRO A 408 -18.58 -19.84 20.02
N LYS A 409 -18.32 -20.93 19.28
CA LYS A 409 -17.69 -20.87 17.96
C LYS A 409 -18.55 -20.05 17.00
N GLN A 410 -17.97 -19.50 15.94
CA GLN A 410 -18.61 -18.63 14.96
C GLN A 410 -20.04 -19.07 14.54
N ASN A 411 -20.29 -20.38 14.39
CA ASN A 411 -21.58 -20.93 13.96
C ASN A 411 -22.65 -20.93 15.07
N ASN A 412 -22.29 -20.62 16.31
CA ASN A 412 -23.15 -20.70 17.49
C ASN A 412 -23.36 -19.36 18.21
N PHE A 413 -22.84 -18.25 17.66
CA PHE A 413 -23.18 -16.91 18.15
C PHE A 413 -24.65 -16.62 17.80
N SER A 414 -25.56 -17.05 18.65
CA SER A 414 -26.98 -16.78 18.44
C SER A 414 -27.32 -15.32 18.70
N LYS A 415 -28.31 -14.77 18.01
CA LYS A 415 -28.83 -13.40 18.22
C LYS A 415 -29.17 -13.06 19.67
N LYS A 416 -29.27 -14.03 20.55
CA LYS A 416 -29.66 -13.86 21.97
C LYS A 416 -28.46 -13.65 22.92
N ASP A 417 -27.26 -14.13 22.58
CA ASP A 417 -26.12 -14.16 23.52
C ASP A 417 -25.10 -13.03 23.26
N THR A 418 -25.30 -12.27 22.23
CA THR A 418 -24.40 -11.18 21.85
C THR A 418 -24.94 -9.86 22.37
N ILE A 419 -24.12 -9.15 23.07
CA ILE A 419 -24.13 -7.70 23.34
C ILE A 419 -25.38 -7.01 22.79
N ARG A 420 -26.47 -7.10 23.53
CA ARG A 420 -27.86 -6.78 23.12
C ARG A 420 -28.09 -5.30 22.74
N LYS A 421 -27.10 -4.43 22.78
CA LYS A 421 -27.28 -3.00 22.52
C LYS A 421 -26.66 -2.47 21.22
N THR A 422 -25.83 -3.24 20.52
CA THR A 422 -25.01 -2.70 19.44
C THR A 422 -25.22 -3.29 18.05
N GLY A 423 -25.96 -4.39 17.92
CA GLY A 423 -26.19 -5.03 16.62
C GLY A 423 -24.97 -5.71 15.99
N SER A 424 -23.79 -5.60 16.57
CA SER A 424 -22.55 -6.20 16.07
C SER A 424 -22.43 -7.66 16.46
N SER A 425 -22.24 -8.56 15.50
CA SER A 425 -22.04 -9.99 15.70
C SER A 425 -21.14 -10.55 14.60
N VAL A 426 -20.25 -11.46 14.96
CA VAL A 426 -19.38 -12.16 14.01
C VAL A 426 -20.19 -12.91 12.94
N ASN A 427 -21.39 -13.37 13.27
CA ASN A 427 -22.31 -14.01 12.30
C ASN A 427 -22.83 -13.04 11.23
N ASN A 428 -22.75 -11.74 11.45
CA ASN A 428 -23.17 -10.72 10.50
C ASN A 428 -22.07 -10.35 9.50
N ILE A 429 -20.83 -10.81 9.69
CA ILE A 429 -19.69 -10.49 8.80
C ILE A 429 -20.02 -10.76 7.33
N PRO A 430 -20.46 -11.97 6.92
CA PRO A 430 -20.75 -12.25 5.51
C PRO A 430 -21.87 -11.37 4.94
N ILE A 431 -22.83 -10.99 5.77
CA ILE A 431 -23.96 -10.13 5.38
C ILE A 431 -23.45 -8.69 5.20
N ALA A 432 -22.77 -8.15 6.21
CA ALA A 432 -22.23 -6.79 6.18
C ALA A 432 -21.17 -6.61 5.07
N GLU A 433 -20.27 -7.59 4.91
CA GLU A 433 -19.29 -7.58 3.81
C GLU A 433 -20.01 -7.50 2.45
N LYS A 434 -21.01 -8.35 2.22
CA LYS A 434 -21.76 -8.38 0.96
C LYS A 434 -22.56 -7.10 0.74
N GLU A 435 -23.21 -6.57 1.76
CA GLU A 435 -24.04 -5.35 1.66
C GLU A 435 -23.16 -4.12 1.37
N VAL A 436 -22.10 -3.91 2.15
CA VAL A 436 -21.19 -2.78 1.93
C VAL A 436 -20.50 -2.92 0.58
N TYR A 437 -20.04 -4.12 0.19
CA TYR A 437 -19.45 -4.35 -1.13
C TYR A 437 -20.42 -4.02 -2.27
N ALA A 438 -21.69 -4.43 -2.15
CA ALA A 438 -22.70 -4.20 -3.18
C ALA A 438 -23.09 -2.72 -3.32
N SER A 439 -23.09 -1.97 -2.21
CA SER A 439 -23.43 -0.54 -2.20
C SER A 439 -22.23 0.39 -2.47
N SER A 440 -20.99 -0.13 -2.44
CA SER A 440 -19.79 0.68 -2.63
C SER A 440 -19.31 0.70 -4.09
N GLY A 441 -18.83 1.85 -4.54
CA GLY A 441 -18.29 2.03 -5.89
C GLY A 441 -19.34 2.03 -6.99
N THR A 442 -18.88 2.08 -8.23
CA THR A 442 -19.76 2.14 -9.41
C THR A 442 -20.33 0.77 -9.78
N ASN A 443 -21.56 0.75 -10.32
CA ASN A 443 -22.20 -0.49 -10.76
C ASN A 443 -21.75 -0.96 -12.16
N TRP A 444 -21.21 -0.07 -12.97
CA TRP A 444 -20.80 -0.35 -14.36
C TRP A 444 -19.34 -0.79 -14.50
N PHE A 445 -18.51 -0.66 -13.45
CA PHE A 445 -17.12 -1.06 -13.44
C PHE A 445 -16.91 -2.33 -12.61
N LYS A 446 -16.22 -3.34 -13.17
CA LYS A 446 -15.87 -4.55 -12.43
C LYS A 446 -14.77 -4.25 -11.43
N LYS A 447 -15.07 -4.41 -10.15
CA LYS A 447 -14.16 -4.11 -9.03
C LYS A 447 -12.90 -4.99 -9.02
N TYR A 448 -12.98 -6.23 -9.46
CA TYR A 448 -11.85 -7.16 -9.61
C TYR A 448 -12.03 -8.04 -10.84
N SER A 449 -11.02 -8.14 -11.68
CA SER A 449 -10.88 -9.23 -12.64
C SER A 449 -9.57 -9.97 -12.31
N THR A 450 -9.68 -11.18 -11.76
CA THR A 450 -8.55 -12.11 -11.82
C THR A 450 -8.21 -12.26 -13.30
N SER A 451 -7.04 -11.80 -13.68
CA SER A 451 -6.55 -12.02 -15.04
C SER A 451 -6.49 -13.52 -15.28
N SER A 452 -7.31 -14.03 -16.18
CA SER A 452 -7.16 -15.41 -16.65
C SER A 452 -5.74 -15.53 -17.20
N SER A 453 -4.94 -16.45 -16.68
CA SER A 453 -3.59 -16.71 -17.20
C SER A 453 -3.72 -17.04 -18.68
N LYS A 454 -3.27 -16.15 -19.55
CA LYS A 454 -3.16 -16.43 -20.97
C LYS A 454 -2.16 -17.56 -21.16
N LYS A 455 -2.45 -18.52 -22.06
CA LYS A 455 -1.54 -19.59 -22.37
C LYS A 455 -0.27 -19.01 -23.01
N ARG A 456 0.87 -19.11 -22.33
CA ARG A 456 2.16 -18.62 -22.83
C ARG A 456 2.57 -19.41 -24.08
N ILE A 457 2.98 -18.68 -25.11
CA ILE A 457 3.50 -19.28 -26.35
C ILE A 457 4.98 -19.63 -26.14
N SER A 458 5.39 -20.84 -26.51
CA SER A 458 6.81 -21.26 -26.45
C SER A 458 7.46 -21.17 -27.82
N ILE A 459 8.58 -20.45 -27.93
CA ILE A 459 9.26 -20.16 -29.19
C ILE A 459 10.74 -20.48 -29.07
N ASN A 460 11.25 -21.23 -30.04
CA ASN A 460 12.67 -21.54 -30.14
C ASN A 460 13.43 -20.34 -30.70
N CYS A 461 14.49 -19.92 -30.02
CA CYS A 461 15.37 -18.84 -30.46
C CYS A 461 16.82 -19.35 -30.53
N LEU A 462 17.43 -19.21 -31.68
CA LEU A 462 18.83 -19.57 -31.97
C LEU A 462 19.77 -18.36 -31.82
N THR A 463 19.24 -17.16 -32.02
CA THR A 463 20.01 -15.90 -32.03
C THR A 463 19.42 -14.86 -31.08
N ALA A 464 20.19 -13.84 -30.74
CA ALA A 464 19.71 -12.70 -29.93
C ALA A 464 18.65 -11.87 -30.68
N ASP A 465 18.75 -11.73 -32.01
CA ASP A 465 17.79 -10.98 -32.82
C ASP A 465 16.40 -11.62 -32.79
N GLU A 466 16.33 -12.96 -32.81
CA GLU A 466 15.08 -13.66 -32.63
C GLU A 466 14.48 -13.40 -31.25
N ILE A 467 15.30 -13.32 -30.20
CA ILE A 467 14.84 -12.97 -28.84
C ILE A 467 14.26 -11.55 -28.82
N TYR A 468 14.97 -10.56 -29.35
CA TYR A 468 14.48 -9.17 -29.40
C TYR A 468 13.13 -9.07 -30.10
N LYS A 469 12.98 -9.75 -31.23
CA LYS A 469 11.70 -9.78 -31.95
C LYS A 469 10.56 -10.34 -31.10
N GLN A 470 10.81 -11.41 -30.31
CA GLN A 470 9.78 -12.01 -29.47
C GLN A 470 9.42 -11.12 -28.28
N LEU A 471 10.38 -10.38 -27.72
CA LEU A 471 10.13 -9.42 -26.64
C LEU A 471 9.25 -8.23 -27.09
N GLU A 472 9.33 -7.84 -28.35
CA GLU A 472 8.50 -6.77 -28.91
C GLU A 472 7.05 -7.20 -29.12
N ILE A 473 6.84 -8.36 -29.77
CA ILE A 473 5.52 -8.75 -30.29
C ILE A 473 4.62 -9.48 -29.30
N ASN A 474 5.18 -10.05 -28.21
CA ASN A 474 4.42 -10.86 -27.27
C ASN A 474 4.29 -10.20 -25.91
N ASP A 475 3.11 -10.29 -25.30
CA ASP A 475 2.88 -9.88 -23.90
C ASP A 475 3.31 -10.95 -22.90
N GLU A 476 3.16 -12.22 -23.27
CA GLU A 476 3.60 -13.37 -22.49
C GLU A 476 4.28 -14.41 -23.38
N VAL A 477 5.55 -14.71 -23.15
CA VAL A 477 6.32 -15.63 -24.00
C VAL A 477 7.26 -16.52 -23.22
N ILE A 478 7.42 -17.76 -23.69
CA ILE A 478 8.48 -18.68 -23.27
C ILE A 478 9.53 -18.72 -24.40
N ILE A 479 10.72 -18.21 -24.13
CA ILE A 479 11.86 -18.24 -25.02
C ILE A 479 12.66 -19.50 -24.73
N GLN A 480 12.61 -20.44 -25.65
CA GLN A 480 13.41 -21.65 -25.60
C GLN A 480 14.78 -21.38 -26.21
N LEU A 481 15.83 -21.32 -25.42
CA LEU A 481 17.19 -21.11 -25.89
C LEU A 481 17.73 -22.37 -26.54
N THR A 482 17.79 -22.38 -27.87
CA THR A 482 18.25 -23.50 -28.68
C THR A 482 19.67 -23.28 -29.27
N GLY A 483 20.17 -22.06 -29.24
CA GLY A 483 21.57 -21.71 -29.55
C GLY A 483 22.55 -22.17 -28.46
N LYS A 484 23.84 -22.28 -28.83
CA LYS A 484 24.93 -22.49 -27.86
C LYS A 484 25.55 -21.19 -27.38
N GLU A 485 25.49 -20.16 -28.22
CA GLU A 485 26.07 -18.85 -28.01
C GLU A 485 25.15 -17.76 -28.54
N TYR A 486 25.03 -16.67 -27.79
CA TYR A 486 24.20 -15.52 -28.13
C TYR A 486 25.07 -14.27 -28.07
N LYS A 487 25.23 -13.58 -29.19
CA LYS A 487 25.94 -12.29 -29.29
C LYS A 487 24.97 -11.18 -29.02
N ILE A 488 25.23 -10.38 -28.00
CA ILE A 488 24.32 -9.38 -27.45
C ILE A 488 24.97 -8.02 -27.43
N ASN A 489 24.42 -7.11 -28.19
CA ASN A 489 24.91 -5.73 -28.35
C ASN A 489 24.06 -4.68 -27.60
N LYS A 490 22.88 -5.08 -27.10
CA LYS A 490 21.97 -4.22 -26.32
C LYS A 490 21.22 -5.04 -25.28
N PRO A 491 20.71 -4.44 -24.18
CA PRO A 491 19.97 -5.16 -23.17
C PRO A 491 18.71 -5.85 -23.67
N PHE A 492 18.35 -6.97 -23.03
CA PHE A 492 16.98 -7.51 -23.09
C PHE A 492 16.12 -6.74 -22.08
N ILE A 493 15.24 -5.87 -22.58
CA ILE A 493 14.31 -5.11 -21.74
C ILE A 493 13.06 -5.94 -21.46
N ILE A 494 12.85 -6.28 -20.22
CA ILE A 494 11.75 -7.11 -19.75
C ILE A 494 10.69 -6.21 -19.12
N SER A 495 9.70 -5.80 -19.90
CA SER A 495 8.56 -4.98 -19.46
C SER A 495 7.24 -5.78 -19.41
N LYS A 496 7.29 -7.06 -19.76
CA LYS A 496 6.19 -8.01 -19.87
C LYS A 496 6.54 -9.31 -19.17
N THR A 497 5.70 -10.33 -19.27
CA THR A 497 6.00 -11.65 -18.68
C THR A 497 6.80 -12.52 -19.65
N VAL A 498 8.07 -12.76 -19.30
CA VAL A 498 8.99 -13.51 -20.16
C VAL A 498 9.66 -14.64 -19.36
N GLN A 499 9.63 -15.84 -19.91
CA GLN A 499 10.36 -16.99 -19.38
C GLN A 499 11.45 -17.42 -20.36
N PHE A 500 12.68 -17.48 -19.90
CA PHE A 500 13.78 -18.12 -20.60
C PHE A 500 13.99 -19.51 -20.04
N LYS A 501 14.16 -20.50 -20.92
CA LYS A 501 14.50 -21.88 -20.54
C LYS A 501 15.38 -22.56 -21.59
N SER A 502 16.06 -23.64 -21.19
CA SER A 502 16.83 -24.47 -22.12
C SER A 502 16.72 -25.93 -21.74
N ASP A 503 16.54 -26.79 -22.72
CA ASP A 503 16.57 -28.25 -22.54
C ASP A 503 17.99 -28.82 -22.72
N LYS A 504 18.98 -27.96 -22.97
CA LYS A 504 20.37 -28.40 -23.21
C LYS A 504 21.11 -28.62 -21.89
N LYS A 505 21.77 -29.75 -21.76
CA LYS A 505 22.71 -30.04 -20.66
C LYS A 505 23.97 -29.19 -20.72
N ASN A 506 24.35 -28.68 -21.90
CA ASN A 506 25.54 -27.86 -22.09
C ASN A 506 25.30 -26.37 -21.72
N SER A 507 26.33 -25.69 -21.23
CA SER A 507 26.27 -24.29 -20.88
C SER A 507 25.96 -23.43 -22.11
N ILE A 508 25.09 -22.44 -21.91
CA ILE A 508 24.80 -21.37 -22.85
C ILE A 508 25.79 -20.24 -22.59
N LYS A 509 26.39 -19.73 -23.65
CA LYS A 509 27.27 -18.58 -23.60
C LYS A 509 26.54 -17.33 -24.06
N PHE A 510 26.54 -16.32 -23.21
CA PHE A 510 26.19 -14.98 -23.57
C PHE A 510 27.46 -14.18 -23.82
N GLU A 511 27.71 -13.77 -25.04
CA GLU A 511 28.80 -12.86 -25.39
C GLU A 511 28.22 -11.44 -25.50
N THR A 512 28.57 -10.55 -24.59
CA THR A 512 28.03 -9.19 -24.56
C THR A 512 29.10 -8.18 -24.92
N GLU A 513 28.66 -7.08 -25.56
CA GLU A 513 29.40 -5.82 -25.57
C GLU A 513 29.46 -5.23 -24.14
N ASN A 514 30.20 -4.13 -23.96
CA ASN A 514 30.22 -3.37 -22.70
C ASN A 514 28.89 -2.63 -22.52
N ILE A 515 27.91 -3.31 -21.94
CA ILE A 515 26.56 -2.77 -21.66
C ILE A 515 26.32 -2.71 -20.15
N LEU A 516 25.38 -1.87 -19.72
CA LEU A 516 25.06 -1.73 -18.30
C LEU A 516 24.51 -3.03 -17.72
N SER A 517 23.54 -3.65 -18.41
CA SER A 517 22.94 -4.90 -17.94
C SER A 517 22.53 -5.78 -19.12
N LEU A 518 22.60 -7.10 -18.93
CA LEU A 518 22.11 -8.03 -19.95
C LEU A 518 20.56 -8.11 -19.93
N PHE A 519 19.98 -8.27 -18.75
CA PHE A 519 18.52 -8.22 -18.55
C PHE A 519 18.18 -6.98 -17.73
N ILE A 520 17.24 -6.17 -18.21
CA ILE A 520 16.71 -5.01 -17.48
C ILE A 520 15.22 -5.27 -17.19
N LEU A 521 14.88 -5.35 -15.92
CA LEU A 521 13.49 -5.47 -15.43
C LEU A 521 12.86 -4.09 -15.39
N SER A 522 11.92 -3.82 -16.29
CA SER A 522 11.31 -2.50 -16.48
C SER A 522 9.78 -2.59 -16.29
N GLY A 523 9.19 -1.59 -15.65
CA GLY A 523 7.75 -1.53 -15.43
C GLY A 523 7.22 -2.81 -14.76
N LYS A 524 6.15 -3.40 -15.34
CA LYS A 524 5.51 -4.66 -14.88
C LYS A 524 6.28 -5.94 -15.27
N GLY A 525 7.55 -5.83 -15.60
CA GLY A 525 8.34 -6.96 -16.10
C GLY A 525 8.38 -8.14 -15.14
N ASN A 526 8.04 -9.33 -15.64
CA ASN A 526 8.16 -10.59 -14.91
C ASN A 526 9.18 -11.46 -15.64
N LEU A 527 10.38 -11.62 -15.09
CA LEU A 527 11.44 -12.46 -15.64
C LEU A 527 11.50 -13.81 -14.94
N PHE A 528 11.40 -14.87 -15.71
CA PHE A 528 11.65 -16.24 -15.26
C PHE A 528 12.86 -16.80 -16.00
N LEU A 529 13.92 -17.18 -15.25
CA LEU A 529 15.02 -17.99 -15.77
C LEU A 529 14.85 -19.40 -15.22
N ASN A 530 14.70 -20.41 -16.09
CA ASN A 530 14.36 -21.75 -15.67
C ASN A 530 15.20 -22.79 -16.40
N SER A 531 15.91 -23.62 -15.66
CA SER A 531 16.70 -24.74 -16.17
C SER A 531 17.74 -24.31 -17.23
N ILE A 532 18.51 -23.24 -16.96
CA ILE A 532 19.53 -22.72 -17.86
C ILE A 532 20.90 -22.86 -17.19
N ASN A 533 21.86 -23.44 -17.92
CA ASN A 533 23.26 -23.44 -17.54
C ASN A 533 23.98 -22.29 -18.25
N ILE A 534 24.51 -21.33 -17.50
CA ILE A 534 25.10 -20.08 -18.03
C ILE A 534 26.57 -20.04 -17.71
N ASP A 535 27.42 -19.93 -18.74
CA ASP A 535 28.83 -19.61 -18.63
C ASP A 535 29.03 -18.08 -18.81
N GLY A 536 29.39 -17.41 -17.72
CA GLY A 536 29.55 -15.94 -17.66
C GLY A 536 30.92 -15.45 -18.16
N LYS A 537 31.80 -16.31 -18.68
CA LYS A 537 33.17 -15.93 -19.07
C LYS A 537 33.23 -14.75 -20.05
N ASN A 538 32.26 -14.64 -20.96
CA ASN A 538 32.21 -13.61 -22.00
C ASN A 538 31.14 -12.54 -21.71
N VAL A 539 30.57 -12.50 -20.48
CA VAL A 539 29.61 -11.47 -20.09
C VAL A 539 30.37 -10.21 -19.65
N LYS A 540 30.36 -9.19 -20.49
CA LYS A 540 30.97 -7.87 -20.22
C LYS A 540 29.94 -6.85 -19.69
N ALA A 541 28.70 -7.24 -19.51
CA ALA A 541 27.67 -6.42 -18.88
C ALA A 541 28.02 -6.18 -17.40
N THR A 542 27.93 -4.93 -16.94
CA THR A 542 28.20 -4.58 -15.53
C THR A 542 27.30 -5.37 -14.58
N HIS A 543 26.04 -5.59 -14.95
CA HIS A 543 25.10 -6.44 -14.22
C HIS A 543 24.55 -7.52 -15.15
N PHE A 544 24.46 -8.75 -14.68
CA PHE A 544 23.78 -9.80 -15.47
C PHE A 544 22.28 -9.54 -15.50
N ILE A 545 21.66 -9.22 -14.36
CA ILE A 545 20.29 -8.78 -14.24
C ILE A 545 20.26 -7.49 -13.43
N SER A 546 19.51 -6.50 -13.88
CA SER A 546 19.20 -5.33 -13.04
C SER A 546 17.74 -4.93 -13.13
N SER A 547 17.27 -4.16 -12.15
CA SER A 547 16.08 -3.34 -12.33
C SER A 547 16.38 -2.19 -13.31
N ASP A 548 15.34 -1.54 -13.81
CA ASP A 548 15.48 -0.32 -14.62
C ASP A 548 15.93 0.87 -13.74
N SER A 549 16.75 1.77 -14.25
CA SER A 549 17.18 2.98 -13.54
C SER A 549 16.16 4.14 -13.59
N ASN A 550 15.04 3.99 -14.29
CA ASN A 550 14.06 5.05 -14.45
C ASN A 550 13.11 5.23 -13.24
N GLY A 551 13.05 4.27 -12.31
CA GLY A 551 12.23 4.35 -11.10
C GLY A 551 10.73 4.30 -11.38
N TYR A 552 10.27 3.42 -12.28
CA TYR A 552 8.86 3.27 -12.64
C TYR A 552 7.96 2.94 -11.45
N SER A 553 6.70 3.36 -11.52
CA SER A 553 5.69 3.11 -10.50
C SER A 553 5.16 1.67 -10.46
N ASP A 554 5.30 0.94 -11.55
CA ASP A 554 4.92 -0.47 -11.63
C ASP A 554 5.95 -1.38 -10.96
N HIS A 555 5.48 -2.45 -10.34
CA HIS A 555 6.29 -3.45 -9.67
C HIS A 555 6.73 -4.54 -10.65
N TYR A 556 7.97 -5.01 -10.50
CA TYR A 556 8.50 -6.14 -11.27
C TYR A 556 8.61 -7.41 -10.41
N ASN A 557 8.82 -8.55 -11.07
CA ASN A 557 9.12 -9.82 -10.42
C ASN A 557 10.31 -10.52 -11.09
N LEU A 558 11.10 -11.24 -10.27
CA LEU A 558 12.21 -12.07 -10.74
C LEU A 558 12.12 -13.46 -10.15
N THR A 559 12.19 -14.48 -11.01
CA THR A 559 12.26 -15.88 -10.57
C THR A 559 13.41 -16.57 -11.29
N ILE A 560 14.35 -17.15 -10.54
CA ILE A 560 15.47 -17.94 -11.06
C ILE A 560 15.40 -19.33 -10.42
N ASN A 561 15.10 -20.35 -11.21
CA ASN A 561 14.93 -21.71 -10.73
C ASN A 561 15.76 -22.73 -11.54
N ASN A 562 16.40 -23.66 -10.84
CA ASN A 562 17.12 -24.78 -11.45
C ASN A 562 18.18 -24.35 -12.47
N CYS A 563 18.79 -23.20 -12.28
CA CYS A 563 19.83 -22.65 -13.16
C CYS A 563 21.22 -22.89 -12.59
N SER A 564 22.23 -22.88 -13.47
CA SER A 564 23.65 -22.87 -13.09
C SER A 564 24.31 -21.62 -13.64
N PHE A 565 25.02 -20.88 -12.77
CA PHE A 565 25.78 -19.68 -13.09
C PHE A 565 27.24 -19.94 -12.76
N GLN A 566 28.10 -19.87 -13.77
CA GLN A 566 29.53 -20.14 -13.55
C GLN A 566 30.44 -19.14 -14.27
N ASN A 567 31.65 -18.91 -13.71
CA ASN A 567 32.72 -18.16 -14.31
C ASN A 567 32.42 -16.64 -14.55
N PHE A 568 31.43 -16.07 -13.87
CA PHE A 568 31.23 -14.63 -13.89
C PHE A 568 32.40 -13.92 -13.19
N ASN A 569 32.93 -12.83 -13.75
CA ASN A 569 34.12 -12.20 -13.22
C ASN A 569 34.13 -10.70 -13.46
N TYR A 570 34.41 -9.91 -12.39
CA TYR A 570 34.53 -8.45 -12.46
C TYR A 570 35.66 -7.99 -13.41
N LYS A 571 36.72 -8.78 -13.58
CA LYS A 571 37.80 -8.49 -14.54
C LYS A 571 37.31 -8.54 -15.99
N ASN A 572 36.29 -9.27 -16.28
CA ASN A 572 35.64 -9.36 -17.58
C ASN A 572 34.51 -8.33 -17.77
N GLY A 573 34.24 -7.52 -16.73
CA GLY A 573 33.21 -6.46 -16.74
C GLY A 573 31.99 -6.75 -15.86
N CYS A 574 31.67 -8.01 -15.53
CA CYS A 574 30.50 -8.32 -14.74
C CYS A 574 30.75 -8.12 -13.24
N GLN A 575 30.16 -7.06 -12.69
CA GLN A 575 30.31 -6.71 -11.27
C GLN A 575 29.26 -7.41 -10.39
N ASN A 576 28.02 -7.57 -10.88
CA ASN A 576 26.92 -8.13 -10.10
C ASN A 576 26.08 -9.11 -10.92
N ILE A 577 25.64 -10.20 -10.30
CA ILE A 577 24.63 -11.10 -10.90
C ILE A 577 23.27 -10.41 -10.86
N PHE A 578 22.87 -9.84 -9.73
CA PHE A 578 21.67 -9.04 -9.61
C PHE A 578 21.97 -7.66 -8.98
N TYR A 579 21.36 -6.62 -9.54
CA TYR A 579 21.48 -5.24 -9.05
C TYR A 579 20.16 -4.48 -9.11
N ALA A 580 19.69 -3.94 -8.00
CA ALA A 580 18.50 -3.10 -7.95
C ALA A 580 18.87 -1.62 -7.94
N PHE A 581 18.47 -0.89 -8.97
CA PHE A 581 18.60 0.55 -9.02
C PHE A 581 17.60 1.25 -8.10
N LYS A 582 17.91 2.48 -7.71
CA LYS A 582 17.12 3.34 -6.86
C LYS A 582 15.69 3.52 -7.39
N TYR A 583 14.74 3.61 -6.49
CA TYR A 583 13.31 3.86 -6.75
C TYR A 583 12.54 2.76 -7.48
N MET A 584 13.18 1.70 -7.94
CA MET A 584 12.47 0.52 -8.44
C MET A 584 12.06 -0.40 -7.28
N ILE A 585 10.94 -1.09 -7.44
CA ILE A 585 10.44 -2.04 -6.43
C ILE A 585 10.00 -3.34 -7.08
N ALA A 586 10.37 -4.46 -6.46
CA ALA A 586 9.86 -5.78 -6.80
C ALA A 586 8.76 -6.20 -5.82
N ASP A 587 7.67 -6.84 -6.31
CA ASP A 587 6.76 -7.59 -5.44
C ASP A 587 7.47 -8.78 -4.84
N SER A 588 8.22 -9.52 -5.66
CA SER A 588 8.97 -10.67 -5.22
C SER A 588 10.21 -10.94 -6.07
N ILE A 589 11.27 -11.37 -5.38
CA ILE A 589 12.48 -11.94 -6.00
C ILE A 589 12.65 -13.33 -5.42
N THR A 590 12.60 -14.36 -6.28
CA THR A 590 12.75 -15.78 -5.90
C THR A 590 13.94 -16.37 -6.61
N ILE A 591 14.94 -16.83 -5.85
CA ILE A 591 16.14 -17.52 -6.37
C ILE A 591 16.21 -18.89 -5.68
N ASN A 592 15.79 -19.94 -6.40
CA ASN A 592 15.57 -21.24 -5.79
C ASN A 592 16.23 -22.38 -6.60
N SER A 593 16.86 -23.31 -5.89
CA SER A 593 17.42 -24.54 -6.46
C SER A 593 18.48 -24.30 -7.56
N ASN A 594 19.31 -23.26 -7.41
CA ASN A 594 20.34 -22.91 -8.39
C ASN A 594 21.73 -23.31 -7.90
N SER A 595 22.69 -23.32 -8.84
CA SER A 595 24.11 -23.55 -8.60
C SER A 595 24.92 -22.33 -9.06
N PHE A 596 25.74 -21.77 -8.16
CA PHE A 596 26.64 -20.64 -8.42
C PHE A 596 28.08 -21.13 -8.18
N ILE A 597 28.87 -21.25 -9.25
CA ILE A 597 30.17 -21.92 -9.20
C ILE A 597 31.28 -21.03 -9.74
N ASN A 598 32.36 -20.86 -8.96
CA ASN A 598 33.56 -20.12 -9.38
C ASN A 598 33.28 -18.70 -9.90
N ASN A 599 32.33 -17.99 -9.28
CA ASN A 599 32.04 -16.63 -9.65
C ASN A 599 32.87 -15.64 -8.82
N ASN A 600 33.50 -14.71 -9.50
CA ASN A 600 34.30 -13.65 -8.91
C ASN A 600 33.64 -12.30 -9.20
N CYS A 601 32.43 -12.11 -8.64
CA CYS A 601 31.62 -10.91 -8.70
C CYS A 601 30.63 -10.94 -7.53
N ASN A 602 29.95 -9.85 -7.27
CA ASN A 602 28.90 -9.79 -6.27
C ASN A 602 27.67 -10.57 -6.75
N PHE A 603 26.94 -11.16 -5.78
CA PHE A 603 25.76 -11.95 -6.15
C PHE A 603 24.50 -11.08 -6.18
N PHE A 604 24.12 -10.45 -5.06
CA PHE A 604 22.82 -9.81 -4.92
C PHE A 604 22.93 -8.46 -4.22
N PHE A 605 22.66 -7.38 -4.95
CA PHE A 605 22.78 -6.01 -4.47
C PHE A 605 21.46 -5.25 -4.58
N MET A 606 20.98 -4.78 -3.44
CA MET A 606 19.82 -3.89 -3.28
C MET A 606 20.16 -2.81 -2.25
N ASN A 607 21.15 -1.97 -2.55
CA ASN A 607 21.74 -1.04 -1.58
C ASN A 607 21.74 0.43 -2.02
N GLU A 608 20.90 0.79 -2.97
CA GLU A 608 20.80 2.17 -3.49
C GLU A 608 19.96 3.10 -2.61
N GLU A 609 19.00 2.56 -1.84
CA GLU A 609 18.04 3.32 -1.02
C GLU A 609 18.66 3.75 0.31
N LYS A 610 19.61 4.71 0.27
CA LYS A 610 20.38 5.17 1.44
C LYS A 610 19.80 6.40 2.13
N GLU A 611 18.70 6.96 1.62
CA GLU A 611 18.03 8.12 2.21
C GLU A 611 17.27 7.74 3.47
N ASP A 612 17.21 8.63 4.45
CA ASP A 612 16.46 8.43 5.71
C ASP A 612 14.96 8.64 5.51
N LYS A 613 14.32 7.79 4.68
CA LYS A 613 12.90 7.86 4.31
C LYS A 613 12.18 6.51 4.32
N GLY A 614 12.81 5.47 4.81
CA GLY A 614 12.25 4.12 4.85
C GLY A 614 12.14 3.43 3.49
N TYR A 615 12.83 3.90 2.45
CA TYR A 615 12.76 3.32 1.11
C TYR A 615 13.47 1.97 1.01
N TYR A 616 12.93 1.07 0.18
CA TYR A 616 13.52 -0.23 -0.15
C TYR A 616 13.09 -0.70 -1.54
N ASN A 617 13.75 -1.77 -2.06
CA ASN A 617 13.61 -2.18 -3.46
C ASN A 617 12.86 -3.49 -3.68
N SER A 618 12.41 -4.20 -2.64
CA SER A 618 11.61 -5.42 -2.79
C SER A 618 10.79 -5.71 -1.55
N GLU A 619 9.53 -6.13 -1.74
CA GLU A 619 8.68 -6.59 -0.64
C GLU A 619 9.17 -7.92 -0.07
N LYS A 620 9.47 -8.87 -0.95
CA LYS A 620 9.85 -10.24 -0.59
C LYS A 620 11.07 -10.68 -1.36
N VAL A 621 12.07 -11.17 -0.64
CA VAL A 621 13.27 -11.80 -1.20
C VAL A 621 13.37 -13.22 -0.65
N PHE A 622 13.25 -14.21 -1.52
CA PHE A 622 13.44 -15.62 -1.19
C PHE A 622 14.68 -16.17 -1.91
N ILE A 623 15.66 -16.62 -1.16
CA ILE A 623 16.88 -17.27 -1.68
C ILE A 623 17.00 -18.63 -0.98
N GLY A 624 16.63 -19.71 -1.67
CA GLY A 624 16.51 -21.03 -1.04
C GLY A 624 17.06 -22.18 -1.88
N HIS A 625 17.51 -23.23 -1.20
CA HIS A 625 17.99 -24.47 -1.82
C HIS A 625 19.09 -24.30 -2.87
N ASN A 626 19.89 -23.22 -2.79
CA ASN A 626 20.96 -22.95 -3.73
C ASN A 626 22.29 -23.55 -3.24
N ASN A 627 23.17 -23.85 -4.21
CA ASN A 627 24.53 -24.28 -3.96
C ASN A 627 25.50 -23.19 -4.43
N PHE A 628 26.16 -22.51 -3.49
CA PHE A 628 27.23 -21.55 -3.76
C PHE A 628 28.58 -22.21 -3.51
N ASN A 629 29.38 -22.33 -4.53
CA ASN A 629 30.72 -22.92 -4.43
C ASN A 629 31.75 -21.95 -5.01
N SER A 630 32.66 -21.49 -4.18
CA SER A 630 33.73 -20.55 -4.56
C SER A 630 33.16 -19.24 -5.14
N GLN A 631 32.05 -18.73 -4.55
CA GLN A 631 31.53 -17.41 -4.81
C GLN A 631 32.42 -16.38 -4.12
N ARG A 632 32.98 -15.44 -4.87
CA ARG A 632 33.82 -14.35 -4.37
C ARG A 632 33.12 -13.01 -4.61
N GLY A 633 33.38 -12.03 -3.74
CA GLY A 633 32.61 -10.79 -3.67
C GLY A 633 31.50 -10.87 -2.63
N THR A 634 30.79 -9.80 -2.40
CA THR A 634 29.66 -9.77 -1.45
C THR A 634 28.54 -10.67 -1.94
N LEU A 635 28.04 -11.55 -1.06
CA LEU A 635 26.94 -12.43 -1.40
C LEU A 635 25.61 -11.67 -1.39
N LEU A 636 25.29 -11.00 -0.29
CA LEU A 636 24.06 -10.19 -0.18
C LEU A 636 24.43 -8.81 0.36
N ASN A 637 23.85 -7.77 -0.24
CA ASN A 637 23.84 -6.42 0.33
C ASN A 637 22.44 -5.84 0.13
N ILE A 638 21.66 -5.83 1.22
CA ILE A 638 20.27 -5.36 1.21
C ILE A 638 20.18 -4.17 2.14
N TYR A 639 19.70 -3.04 1.63
CA TYR A 639 19.61 -1.77 2.34
C TYR A 639 18.19 -1.22 2.28
N ARG A 640 17.60 -0.97 3.47
CA ARG A 640 16.43 -0.09 3.65
C ARG A 640 16.90 1.18 4.35
N GLY A 641 16.66 2.33 3.72
CA GLY A 641 17.09 3.62 4.26
C GLY A 641 16.12 4.16 5.31
N GLY A 642 16.69 4.55 6.46
CA GLY A 642 16.01 5.37 7.43
C GLY A 642 15.21 4.66 8.51
N SER A 643 14.63 5.49 9.38
CA SER A 643 13.93 5.10 10.61
C SER A 643 12.41 5.20 10.51
N ASP A 644 11.84 5.44 9.32
CA ASP A 644 10.39 5.54 9.14
C ASP A 644 9.70 4.17 9.35
N GLU A 645 8.81 4.12 10.33
CA GLU A 645 8.08 2.90 10.73
C GLU A 645 6.82 2.65 9.89
N SER A 646 6.48 3.55 8.97
CA SER A 646 5.28 3.45 8.11
C SER A 646 5.40 2.40 7.01
N THR A 647 6.62 1.97 6.66
CA THR A 647 6.88 1.04 5.56
C THR A 647 6.89 -0.42 6.02
N LEU A 648 6.61 -1.36 5.10
CA LEU A 648 6.27 -2.74 5.41
C LEU A 648 7.40 -3.77 5.23
N GLY A 649 8.38 -3.47 4.39
CA GLY A 649 9.49 -4.37 4.02
C GLY A 649 10.86 -3.77 4.23
N PRO A 650 11.91 -4.43 3.73
CA PRO A 650 11.89 -5.71 3.01
C PRO A 650 11.79 -6.94 3.94
N ASN A 651 11.24 -8.04 3.40
CA ASN A 651 11.22 -9.34 4.05
C ASN A 651 12.17 -10.31 3.33
N LEU A 652 13.20 -10.78 4.04
CA LEU A 652 14.19 -11.71 3.52
C LEU A 652 13.98 -13.13 4.08
N THR A 653 13.95 -14.12 3.21
CA THR A 653 14.13 -15.54 3.56
C THR A 653 15.35 -16.10 2.86
N PHE A 654 16.33 -16.54 3.62
CA PHE A 654 17.56 -17.21 3.12
C PHE A 654 17.67 -18.58 3.78
N SER A 655 17.33 -19.65 3.05
CA SER A 655 17.15 -20.95 3.69
C SER A 655 17.59 -22.14 2.84
N HIS A 656 18.03 -23.21 3.52
CA HIS A 656 18.43 -24.47 2.90
C HIS A 656 19.54 -24.32 1.83
N ASN A 657 20.35 -23.26 1.91
CA ASN A 657 21.46 -23.06 0.98
C ASN A 657 22.72 -23.79 1.49
N LYS A 658 23.51 -24.30 0.54
CA LYS A 658 24.84 -24.84 0.78
C LYS A 658 25.88 -23.82 0.26
N LEU A 659 26.72 -23.34 1.15
CA LEU A 659 27.80 -22.41 0.80
C LEU A 659 29.14 -23.05 1.13
N SER A 660 30.05 -23.10 0.16
CA SER A 660 31.37 -23.69 0.31
C SER A 660 32.43 -22.76 -0.26
N ASN A 661 33.46 -22.47 0.51
CA ASN A 661 34.58 -21.61 0.09
C ASN A 661 34.13 -20.23 -0.45
N CYS A 662 33.06 -19.67 0.11
CA CYS A 662 32.57 -18.34 -0.25
C CYS A 662 33.34 -17.30 0.57
N ASN A 663 34.33 -16.69 -0.08
CA ASN A 663 35.24 -15.72 0.54
C ASN A 663 35.18 -14.41 -0.25
N GLY A 664 34.39 -13.51 0.25
CA GLY A 664 34.15 -12.22 -0.39
C GLY A 664 34.81 -11.06 0.31
N THR A 665 34.21 -9.90 0.13
CA THR A 665 34.50 -8.74 0.94
C THR A 665 34.04 -8.99 2.38
N ASP A 666 34.57 -8.26 3.33
CA ASP A 666 34.15 -8.31 4.72
C ASP A 666 33.10 -7.18 4.96
N PRO A 667 31.87 -7.47 5.34
CA PRO A 667 31.18 -8.77 5.52
C PRO A 667 30.70 -9.46 4.22
N LEU A 668 30.48 -10.78 4.28
CA LEU A 668 29.93 -11.54 3.15
C LEU A 668 28.46 -11.24 2.91
N ILE A 669 27.67 -11.09 3.97
CA ILE A 669 26.24 -10.74 3.96
C ILE A 669 26.05 -9.46 4.77
N ILE A 670 25.43 -8.45 4.15
CA ILE A 670 25.15 -7.14 4.79
C ILE A 670 23.64 -6.89 4.74
N LEU A 671 23.02 -6.72 5.90
CA LEU A 671 21.61 -6.42 6.06
C LEU A 671 21.46 -5.12 6.83
N THR A 672 21.11 -4.03 6.17
CA THR A 672 20.91 -2.73 6.79
C THR A 672 19.44 -2.34 6.75
N GLY A 673 18.84 -2.15 7.93
CA GLY A 673 17.43 -1.73 8.06
C GLY A 673 16.39 -2.75 7.57
N VAL A 674 16.79 -3.99 7.29
CA VAL A 674 15.88 -5.06 6.85
C VAL A 674 14.90 -5.37 7.99
N GLN A 675 13.61 -5.24 7.75
CA GLN A 675 12.61 -5.37 8.82
C GLN A 675 12.39 -6.82 9.29
N VAL A 676 12.40 -7.76 8.35
CA VAL A 676 12.27 -9.19 8.67
C VAL A 676 13.33 -9.97 7.93
N SER A 677 14.15 -10.75 8.64
CA SER A 677 15.04 -11.72 8.02
C SER A 677 14.94 -13.09 8.69
N ASN A 678 14.71 -14.11 7.89
CA ASN A 678 14.67 -15.51 8.29
C ASN A 678 15.83 -16.24 7.60
N ILE A 679 16.91 -16.48 8.33
CA ILE A 679 18.10 -17.20 7.84
C ILE A 679 18.17 -18.54 8.57
N PHE A 680 17.76 -19.63 7.91
CA PHE A 680 17.64 -20.91 8.59
C PHE A 680 18.01 -22.12 7.73
N SER A 681 18.47 -23.17 8.39
CA SER A 681 18.82 -24.46 7.76
C SER A 681 19.85 -24.32 6.63
N ASN A 682 20.77 -23.34 6.71
CA ASN A 682 21.86 -23.20 5.76
C ASN A 682 23.12 -23.88 6.26
N ASN A 683 23.98 -24.32 5.33
CA ASN A 683 25.29 -24.89 5.64
C ASN A 683 26.38 -23.96 5.09
N PHE A 684 27.12 -23.32 5.98
CA PHE A 684 28.29 -22.47 5.67
C PHE A 684 29.57 -23.25 5.97
N SER A 685 30.37 -23.54 4.96
CA SER A 685 31.64 -24.24 5.09
C SER A 685 32.79 -23.42 4.49
N SER A 686 33.75 -23.03 5.29
CA SER A 686 34.91 -22.20 4.90
C SER A 686 34.49 -20.88 4.23
N CYS A 687 33.50 -20.20 4.84
CA CYS A 687 32.97 -18.91 4.36
C CYS A 687 33.49 -17.79 5.26
N ASN A 688 34.30 -16.86 4.72
CA ASN A 688 34.94 -15.76 5.44
C ASN A 688 35.57 -16.16 6.81
N PRO A 689 36.38 -17.19 6.93
CA PRO A 689 36.77 -17.80 8.20
C PRO A 689 37.46 -16.85 9.18
N SER A 690 38.14 -15.81 8.70
CA SER A 690 38.88 -14.85 9.53
C SER A 690 38.18 -13.49 9.66
N SER A 691 36.93 -13.34 9.19
CA SER A 691 36.24 -12.06 9.13
C SER A 691 34.73 -12.20 9.40
N THR A 692 33.94 -11.19 9.06
CA THR A 692 32.51 -11.19 9.33
C THR A 692 31.75 -11.94 8.24
N LEU A 693 30.96 -12.96 8.66
CA LEU A 693 30.06 -13.69 7.78
C LEU A 693 28.81 -12.86 7.49
N ILE A 694 28.13 -12.45 8.55
CA ILE A 694 26.88 -11.69 8.47
C ILE A 694 26.98 -10.45 9.36
N PHE A 695 26.60 -9.30 8.82
CA PHE A 695 26.48 -8.05 9.54
C PHE A 695 25.03 -7.54 9.49
N TYR A 696 24.42 -7.42 10.67
CA TYR A 696 23.11 -6.79 10.86
C TYR A 696 23.29 -5.36 11.36
N LYS A 697 22.68 -4.40 10.68
CA LYS A 697 22.61 -3.01 11.11
C LYS A 697 21.16 -2.55 11.08
N ASP A 698 20.51 -2.49 12.23
CA ASP A 698 19.12 -2.07 12.32
C ASP A 698 19.00 -0.57 12.52
N LEU A 699 18.09 0.02 11.78
CA LEU A 699 17.72 1.44 11.84
C LEU A 699 16.38 1.61 12.57
N VAL A 700 15.57 0.56 12.59
CA VAL A 700 14.29 0.46 13.30
C VAL A 700 14.20 -0.91 13.97
N ARG A 701 13.19 -1.13 14.82
CA ARG A 701 12.93 -2.45 15.38
C ARG A 701 12.70 -3.47 14.28
N ALA A 702 13.48 -4.53 14.26
CA ALA A 702 13.47 -5.56 13.25
C ALA A 702 13.32 -6.96 13.87
N LYS A 703 12.85 -7.92 13.05
CA LYS A 703 12.71 -9.32 13.47
C LYS A 703 13.68 -10.17 12.68
N HIS A 704 14.73 -10.64 13.35
CA HIS A 704 15.75 -11.49 12.75
C HIS A 704 15.76 -12.88 13.40
N ASN A 705 15.54 -13.90 12.56
CA ASN A 705 15.68 -15.29 12.95
C ASN A 705 16.92 -15.88 12.28
N PHE A 706 17.83 -16.44 13.07
CA PHE A 706 18.99 -17.19 12.58
C PHE A 706 19.00 -18.56 13.24
N GLU A 707 18.36 -19.56 12.62
CA GLU A 707 18.06 -20.82 13.26
C GLU A 707 18.58 -22.02 12.47
N ARG A 708 19.00 -23.09 13.16
CA ARG A 708 19.35 -24.39 12.55
C ARG A 708 20.38 -24.28 11.42
N ASN A 709 21.22 -23.24 11.43
CA ASN A 709 22.32 -23.10 10.48
C ASN A 709 23.54 -23.85 10.99
N THR A 710 24.33 -24.42 10.08
CA THR A 710 25.62 -25.06 10.38
C THR A 710 26.74 -24.16 9.89
N LEU A 711 27.69 -23.81 10.77
CA LEU A 711 28.86 -23.00 10.47
C LEU A 711 30.12 -23.85 10.73
N THR A 712 30.83 -24.23 9.66
CA THR A 712 32.09 -24.99 9.75
C THR A 712 33.24 -24.11 9.25
N ASN A 713 34.21 -23.79 10.07
CA ASN A 713 35.34 -22.92 9.69
C ASN A 713 34.87 -21.66 8.95
N SER A 714 33.87 -20.99 9.53
CA SER A 714 33.20 -19.82 8.91
C SER A 714 33.22 -18.63 9.85
N GLY A 715 33.08 -17.43 9.30
CA GLY A 715 33.19 -16.17 10.00
C GLY A 715 32.08 -15.92 11.03
N LYS A 716 32.21 -14.85 11.79
CA LYS A 716 31.32 -14.47 12.88
C LYS A 716 30.10 -13.68 12.39
N ILE A 717 29.08 -13.62 13.24
CA ILE A 717 27.90 -12.78 13.07
C ILE A 717 28.08 -11.52 13.92
N GLU A 718 27.98 -10.36 13.28
CA GLU A 718 28.08 -9.06 13.95
C GLU A 718 26.75 -8.32 13.91
N LYS A 719 26.47 -7.56 14.96
CA LYS A 719 25.24 -6.81 15.15
C LYS A 719 25.54 -5.37 15.55
N ASN A 720 24.78 -4.43 15.02
CA ASN A 720 24.81 -3.02 15.42
C ASN A 720 23.38 -2.45 15.39
N GLY A 721 23.03 -1.61 16.38
CA GLY A 721 21.70 -1.02 16.49
C GLY A 721 20.72 -1.87 17.30
N PHE A 722 19.44 -1.87 16.93
CA PHE A 722 18.32 -2.47 17.69
C PHE A 722 18.11 -3.97 17.48
N VAL A 723 19.14 -4.72 17.13
CA VAL A 723 19.00 -6.15 16.79
C VAL A 723 18.57 -6.96 18.03
N THR A 724 17.37 -7.51 17.98
CA THR A 724 16.87 -8.48 18.96
C THR A 724 17.64 -9.80 18.86
N GLU A 725 17.58 -10.64 19.91
CA GLU A 725 18.36 -11.87 19.99
C GLU A 725 18.15 -12.79 18.77
N VAL A 726 19.26 -13.29 18.27
CA VAL A 726 19.31 -14.29 17.21
C VAL A 726 19.57 -15.64 17.85
N VAL A 727 18.60 -16.53 17.82
CA VAL A 727 18.75 -17.88 18.36
C VAL A 727 19.65 -18.68 17.41
N ASN A 728 20.84 -19.07 17.88
CA ASN A 728 21.83 -19.81 17.09
C ASN A 728 22.00 -21.24 17.59
N THR A 729 22.03 -22.19 16.69
CA THR A 729 22.65 -23.49 16.92
C THR A 729 23.94 -23.54 16.07
N ILE A 730 25.07 -23.25 16.71
CA ILE A 730 26.40 -23.41 16.10
C ILE A 730 26.83 -24.86 16.32
N LYS A 731 27.08 -25.60 15.26
CA LYS A 731 27.81 -26.86 15.30
C LYS A 731 29.22 -26.66 14.76
#